data_d9f2036ae4ce1225b79399bed08af821
#
_entry.id   d9f2036ae4ce1225b79399bed08af821
#
_cell.length_a   1.000
_cell.length_b   1.000
_cell.length_c   1.000
_cell.angle_alpha   90.00
_cell.angle_beta   90.00
_cell.angle_gamma   90.00
#
_symmetry.space_group_name_H-M   'P 1'
#
loop_
_entity.id
_entity.type
_entity.pdbx_description
1 polymer ?
#
loop_
_entity_poly.entity_id
_entity_poly.type
_entity_poly.pdbx_seq_one_letter_code
_entity_poly.pdbx_strand_id
1 'polypeptide(L)'
;ITGREVNMRRILTIAATVAALCAAVTPLIAAAQSTATPASTDALAEITVTAQKSTQNLQKADAAITAVSADTLVDANVTDLRQAQMIVPSVRFQAEGNNTQVFIRGVGANLDFANVEPNVSFNLAGVYMPREATSAAFFDVAQLEVLPGTQGTLYGRSAIGGTVNIIPTRPSFDNDGRVFLDLGNYAEVHVTDTQNLTVSQTVALRVAVDYDHHNGYEVTGADSANNISGRLSALINPSDQLSIYLWAQAAGKNGYAANLVNKGLNPATGKYCEECFFYGNVWNDTRTGPYAGTFGTTTKEKSNYNTQTFGGQIDYHFDFATLSYLPGYLYLNADPLYWLSAIQSTNTAHFNQLTQELKLASDNSGPFKWLAGLYWYDSRNYGSEYLFTNLPFSFYQINVDNNQLKGESIYGQLTYSITDDLRVTAGARGSSTKRTADGFEVVALGGAPYTFEQTYNHVDWKAGIEYDLTSKIMAYGVIQTGFQEGTYNVLPSTATYSNAVKPEELKSYTGGLKSRWLDDRLQINNEVYYYDFHDLIIQSYSISAPYNAIFNGDKIEIYGDQLDVLAKVFTADEVNFNAGYSHARNINVVDPAGNNVDGLTPAYAPDFTILAGYTHNIALGSATLRAHINWRYESGWWATYLHNLGTEQLASSKGDAQLIYDSNAAWTAGLWIKNMTNKAVIAATAAAGVPGPATSYLEDPRTFGASFSYKY
;
A
#
# COMPACT_ATOMS: atom_id res chain seq x y z
N ILE A 1 33.16 22.63 -1.66
CA ILE A 1 33.00 23.15 -0.27
C ILE A 1 31.75 24.04 -0.18
N THR A 2 31.31 24.71 -1.27
CA THR A 2 30.17 25.66 -1.25
C THR A 2 28.77 25.03 -1.27
N GLY A 3 28.61 23.77 -1.66
CA GLY A 3 27.30 23.10 -1.67
C GLY A 3 26.85 22.57 -0.31
N ARG A 4 27.74 22.17 0.57
CA ARG A 4 27.43 21.65 1.90
C ARG A 4 26.97 22.72 2.90
N GLU A 5 27.51 23.92 2.82
CA GLU A 5 27.13 25.03 3.71
C GLU A 5 25.71 25.58 3.38
N VAL A 6 25.29 25.55 2.11
CA VAL A 6 23.97 26.03 1.71
C VAL A 6 22.86 25.09 2.16
N ASN A 7 23.10 23.77 2.14
CA ASN A 7 22.14 22.79 2.63
C ASN A 7 21.97 22.83 4.16
N MET A 8 23.06 22.93 4.89
CA MET A 8 23.01 22.99 6.35
C MET A 8 22.31 24.27 6.86
N ARG A 9 22.48 25.40 6.17
CA ARG A 9 21.76 26.65 6.49
C ARG A 9 20.27 26.55 6.16
N ARG A 10 19.87 25.87 5.09
CA ARG A 10 18.46 25.63 4.76
C ARG A 10 17.80 24.69 5.76
N ILE A 11 18.48 23.62 6.16
CA ILE A 11 17.98 22.66 7.18
C ILE A 11 17.81 23.38 8.53
N LEU A 12 18.78 24.19 8.94
CA LEU A 12 18.69 24.98 10.17
C LEU A 12 17.61 26.05 10.10
N THR A 13 17.34 26.62 8.91
CA THR A 13 16.28 27.61 8.72
C THR A 13 14.92 26.96 8.77
N ILE A 14 14.75 25.78 8.18
CA ILE A 14 13.49 25.01 8.22
C ILE A 14 13.24 24.53 9.65
N ALA A 15 14.22 23.97 10.33
CA ALA A 15 14.10 23.55 11.74
C ALA A 15 13.80 24.75 12.65
N ALA A 16 14.42 25.91 12.42
CA ALA A 16 14.12 27.13 13.16
C ALA A 16 12.74 27.73 12.85
N THR A 17 12.25 27.56 11.61
CA THR A 17 10.90 28.02 11.22
C THR A 17 9.82 27.11 11.79
N VAL A 18 10.04 25.80 11.83
CA VAL A 18 9.16 24.84 12.49
C VAL A 18 9.15 25.07 14.01
N ALA A 19 10.33 25.26 14.61
CA ALA A 19 10.43 25.59 16.03
C ALA A 19 9.82 26.96 16.38
N ALA A 20 9.88 27.93 15.48
CA ALA A 20 9.26 29.25 15.67
C ALA A 20 7.72 29.21 15.49
N LEU A 21 7.21 28.37 14.58
CA LEU A 21 5.76 28.10 14.51
C LEU A 21 5.25 27.38 15.76
N CYS A 22 6.00 26.39 16.28
CA CYS A 22 5.67 25.70 17.54
C CYS A 22 5.70 26.66 18.75
N ALA A 23 6.67 27.58 18.80
CA ALA A 23 6.80 28.56 19.89
C ALA A 23 5.73 29.67 19.88
N ALA A 24 5.12 29.95 18.71
CA ALA A 24 4.09 30.99 18.58
C ALA A 24 2.68 30.53 19.02
N VAL A 25 2.49 29.24 19.28
CA VAL A 25 1.18 28.63 19.61
C VAL A 25 1.10 28.17 21.07
N THR A 26 2.09 28.44 21.92
CA THR A 26 2.02 28.11 23.36
C THR A 26 1.30 29.20 24.19
N PRO A 27 -0.01 29.07 24.46
CA PRO A 27 -0.60 29.73 25.59
C PRO A 27 -0.71 28.76 26.76
N LEU A 28 -0.14 29.16 27.88
CA LEU A 28 -0.41 28.71 29.25
C LEU A 28 -1.49 27.61 29.39
N ILE A 29 -1.07 26.36 29.62
CA ILE A 29 -1.95 25.36 30.18
C ILE A 29 -1.41 24.98 31.55
N ALA A 30 -2.16 25.38 32.58
CA ALA A 30 -1.97 24.93 33.94
C ALA A 30 -2.35 23.44 34.03
N ALA A 31 -1.44 22.64 34.58
CA ALA A 31 -1.58 21.22 34.78
C ALA A 31 -2.83 20.85 35.58
N ALA A 32 -3.75 20.10 34.98
CA ALA A 32 -4.67 19.24 35.69
C ALA A 32 -4.17 17.81 35.55
N GLN A 33 -3.46 17.30 36.55
CA GLN A 33 -3.08 15.89 36.62
C GLN A 33 -4.32 15.06 36.93
N SER A 34 -4.80 14.33 35.93
CA SER A 34 -5.69 13.20 36.14
C SER A 34 -4.81 11.93 36.25
N THR A 35 -4.66 11.45 37.48
CA THR A 35 -4.03 10.15 37.75
C THR A 35 -5.04 9.04 37.50
N ALA A 36 -5.16 8.59 36.28
CA ALA A 36 -5.74 7.29 35.98
C ALA A 36 -4.59 6.29 35.74
N THR A 37 -4.35 5.44 36.73
CA THR A 37 -3.49 4.27 36.61
C THR A 37 -4.16 3.33 35.61
N PRO A 38 -3.54 2.96 34.47
CA PRO A 38 -4.10 1.94 33.61
C PRO A 38 -4.06 0.62 34.35
N ALA A 39 -5.21 0.00 34.55
CA ALA A 39 -5.27 -1.38 34.98
C ALA A 39 -4.61 -2.22 33.86
N SER A 40 -3.51 -2.91 34.15
CA SER A 40 -2.91 -3.88 33.25
C SER A 40 -3.86 -5.07 33.14
N THR A 41 -4.71 -5.05 32.12
CA THR A 41 -5.49 -6.25 31.77
C THR A 41 -4.52 -7.19 31.06
N ASP A 42 -4.32 -8.39 31.60
CA ASP A 42 -3.53 -9.45 30.97
C ASP A 42 -4.15 -9.95 29.64
N ALA A 43 -5.35 -9.48 29.31
CA ALA A 43 -6.08 -9.83 28.08
C ALA A 43 -5.58 -9.03 26.87
N LEU A 44 -5.67 -9.64 25.69
CA LEU A 44 -5.48 -8.95 24.41
C LEU A 44 -6.59 -7.93 24.19
N ALA A 45 -6.24 -6.76 23.72
CA ALA A 45 -7.21 -5.72 23.39
C ALA A 45 -8.18 -6.20 22.30
N GLU A 46 -9.42 -5.73 22.36
CA GLU A 46 -10.36 -5.89 21.25
C GLU A 46 -10.02 -4.88 20.16
N ILE A 47 -9.86 -5.39 18.95
CA ILE A 47 -9.58 -4.57 17.76
C ILE A 47 -10.88 -4.33 17.02
N THR A 48 -11.21 -3.06 16.83
CA THR A 48 -12.34 -2.63 16.01
C THR A 48 -11.84 -2.29 14.61
N VAL A 49 -12.56 -2.74 13.58
CA VAL A 49 -12.24 -2.50 12.18
C VAL A 49 -13.39 -1.81 11.47
N THR A 50 -13.07 -1.06 10.42
CA THR A 50 -14.02 -0.36 9.56
C THR A 50 -14.00 -0.91 8.11
N ALA A 51 -13.22 -1.91 7.90
CA ALA A 51 -12.87 -2.48 6.59
C ALA A 51 -14.06 -2.99 5.76
N GLN A 52 -15.19 -3.34 6.38
CA GLN A 52 -16.42 -3.71 5.65
C GLN A 52 -17.44 -2.56 5.60
N LYS A 53 -16.96 -1.31 5.57
CA LYS A 53 -17.78 -0.07 5.56
C LYS A 53 -18.77 0.04 6.74
N SER A 54 -18.53 -0.76 7.77
CA SER A 54 -19.24 -0.75 9.06
C SER A 54 -18.25 -1.02 10.18
N THR A 55 -18.47 -0.36 11.32
CA THR A 55 -17.65 -0.58 12.51
C THR A 55 -17.98 -1.91 13.15
N GLN A 56 -17.01 -2.79 13.31
CA GLN A 56 -17.23 -4.11 13.91
C GLN A 56 -15.98 -4.64 14.62
N ASN A 57 -16.17 -5.58 15.53
CA ASN A 57 -15.07 -6.29 16.17
C ASN A 57 -14.38 -7.22 15.16
N LEU A 58 -13.04 -7.18 15.09
CA LEU A 58 -12.22 -8.01 14.21
C LEU A 58 -12.56 -9.51 14.32
N GLN A 59 -12.83 -10.00 15.55
CA GLN A 59 -13.13 -11.40 15.80
C GLN A 59 -14.55 -11.82 15.33
N LYS A 60 -15.39 -10.85 14.93
CA LYS A 60 -16.75 -11.09 14.41
C LYS A 60 -16.88 -10.76 12.92
N ALA A 61 -15.78 -10.40 12.25
CA ALA A 61 -15.76 -10.15 10.82
C ALA A 61 -15.60 -11.47 10.04
N ASP A 62 -16.34 -11.67 8.96
CA ASP A 62 -16.30 -12.83 8.07
C ASP A 62 -15.19 -12.75 7.01
N ALA A 63 -14.04 -12.25 7.39
CA ALA A 63 -12.85 -12.10 6.54
C ALA A 63 -11.58 -12.14 7.37
N ALA A 64 -10.46 -12.57 6.77
CA ALA A 64 -9.13 -12.41 7.34
C ALA A 64 -8.67 -10.96 7.21
N ILE A 65 -9.01 -10.13 8.19
CA ILE A 65 -8.60 -8.72 8.22
C ILE A 65 -7.34 -8.61 9.09
N THR A 66 -6.29 -8.01 8.53
CA THR A 66 -5.15 -7.56 9.33
C THR A 66 -5.35 -6.10 9.67
N ALA A 67 -5.44 -5.78 10.95
CA ALA A 67 -5.56 -4.42 11.45
C ALA A 67 -4.35 -4.09 12.32
N VAL A 68 -3.56 -3.10 11.89
CA VAL A 68 -2.34 -2.64 12.56
C VAL A 68 -2.62 -1.29 13.19
N SER A 69 -2.55 -1.21 14.50
CA SER A 69 -2.79 0.03 15.25
C SER A 69 -1.62 1.01 15.14
N ALA A 70 -1.86 2.29 15.49
CA ALA A 70 -0.81 3.30 15.60
C ALA A 70 0.33 2.87 16.54
N ASP A 71 0.02 2.26 17.67
CA ASP A 71 1.03 1.80 18.63
C ASP A 71 1.89 0.68 18.04
N THR A 72 1.30 -0.27 17.32
CA THR A 72 2.04 -1.34 16.62
C THR A 72 2.95 -0.78 15.52
N LEU A 73 2.49 0.25 14.76
CA LEU A 73 3.32 0.93 13.76
C LEU A 73 4.52 1.61 14.41
N VAL A 74 4.32 2.25 15.57
CA VAL A 74 5.40 2.90 16.33
C VAL A 74 6.35 1.86 16.92
N ASP A 75 5.83 0.79 17.51
CA ASP A 75 6.64 -0.28 18.13
C ASP A 75 7.49 -1.05 17.09
N ALA A 76 7.04 -1.11 15.85
CA ALA A 76 7.78 -1.68 14.75
C ALA A 76 8.60 -0.64 13.95
N ASN A 77 8.58 0.64 14.37
CA ASN A 77 9.20 1.77 13.67
C ASN A 77 8.85 1.82 12.18
N VAL A 78 7.57 1.61 11.85
CA VAL A 78 7.06 1.66 10.48
C VAL A 78 6.73 3.11 10.15
N THR A 79 7.58 3.74 9.36
CA THR A 79 7.48 5.16 8.95
C THR A 79 7.11 5.32 7.48
N ASP A 80 7.21 4.25 6.69
CA ASP A 80 6.81 4.19 5.28
C ASP A 80 5.91 2.97 5.05
N LEU A 81 4.97 3.07 4.10
CA LEU A 81 4.04 2.00 3.77
C LEU A 81 4.75 0.68 3.38
N ARG A 82 5.88 0.77 2.68
CA ARG A 82 6.65 -0.43 2.23
C ARG A 82 7.17 -1.23 3.42
N GLN A 83 7.51 -0.56 4.51
CA GLN A 83 7.98 -1.20 5.74
C GLN A 83 6.88 -2.00 6.44
N ALA A 84 5.59 -1.66 6.21
CA ALA A 84 4.47 -2.40 6.78
C ALA A 84 4.43 -3.88 6.36
N GLN A 85 5.10 -4.27 5.26
CA GLN A 85 5.25 -5.68 4.89
C GLN A 85 5.95 -6.53 5.95
N MET A 86 6.74 -5.93 6.84
CA MET A 86 7.41 -6.63 7.95
C MET A 86 6.45 -7.07 9.06
N ILE A 87 5.23 -6.54 9.08
CA ILE A 87 4.21 -6.79 10.10
C ILE A 87 2.84 -7.17 9.56
N VAL A 88 2.64 -7.10 8.23
CA VAL A 88 1.38 -7.49 7.56
C VAL A 88 1.60 -8.80 6.78
N PRO A 89 0.92 -9.89 7.14
CA PRO A 89 1.11 -11.18 6.49
C PRO A 89 0.57 -11.20 5.06
N SER A 90 1.17 -12.04 4.22
CA SER A 90 0.71 -12.32 2.84
C SER A 90 0.56 -11.09 1.95
N VAL A 91 1.18 -9.97 2.33
CA VAL A 91 1.21 -8.72 1.58
C VAL A 91 2.64 -8.41 1.16
N ARG A 92 2.78 -7.94 -0.07
CA ARG A 92 4.01 -7.38 -0.60
C ARG A 92 3.75 -5.98 -1.12
N PHE A 93 4.47 -5.02 -0.59
CA PHE A 93 4.51 -3.66 -1.10
C PHE A 93 5.72 -3.53 -2.02
N GLN A 94 5.47 -3.52 -3.31
CA GLN A 94 6.50 -3.41 -4.33
C GLN A 94 6.78 -1.94 -4.63
N ALA A 95 8.03 -1.54 -4.59
CA ALA A 95 8.47 -0.23 -5.06
C ALA A 95 9.03 -0.35 -6.48
N GLU A 96 8.46 0.40 -7.41
CA GLU A 96 8.99 0.59 -8.75
C GLU A 96 9.26 2.08 -8.96
N GLY A 97 10.54 2.47 -8.89
CA GLY A 97 10.89 3.88 -8.79
C GLY A 97 10.20 4.51 -7.57
N ASN A 98 9.24 5.39 -7.81
CA ASN A 98 8.48 6.06 -6.75
C ASN A 98 7.04 5.57 -6.59
N ASN A 99 6.62 4.61 -7.38
CA ASN A 99 5.29 4.00 -7.30
C ASN A 99 5.29 2.86 -6.30
N THR A 100 4.20 2.67 -5.58
CA THR A 100 4.01 1.52 -4.71
C THR A 100 2.86 0.68 -5.24
N GLN A 101 3.17 -0.53 -5.65
CA GLN A 101 2.20 -1.54 -6.05
C GLN A 101 1.98 -2.51 -4.88
N VAL A 102 0.78 -3.05 -4.78
CA VAL A 102 0.41 -3.95 -3.68
C VAL A 102 0.01 -5.30 -4.26
N PHE A 103 0.61 -6.34 -3.71
CA PHE A 103 0.25 -7.73 -3.99
C PHE A 103 -0.26 -8.37 -2.70
N ILE A 104 -1.40 -9.03 -2.77
CA ILE A 104 -2.00 -9.76 -1.67
C ILE A 104 -2.22 -11.20 -2.10
N ARG A 105 -1.59 -12.18 -1.43
CA ARG A 105 -1.68 -13.60 -1.76
C ARG A 105 -1.32 -13.91 -3.24
N GLY A 106 -0.39 -13.15 -3.80
CA GLY A 106 0.02 -13.28 -5.21
C GLY A 106 -0.91 -12.59 -6.23
N VAL A 107 -1.99 -11.94 -5.79
CA VAL A 107 -2.84 -11.12 -6.65
C VAL A 107 -2.39 -9.66 -6.58
N GLY A 108 -2.06 -9.08 -7.73
CA GLY A 108 -1.63 -7.71 -7.88
C GLY A 108 -1.35 -7.41 -9.36
N ALA A 109 -1.31 -6.15 -9.74
CA ALA A 109 -0.97 -5.73 -11.10
C ALA A 109 0.53 -5.40 -11.17
N ASN A 110 1.29 -6.14 -11.97
CA ASN A 110 2.71 -5.86 -12.26
C ASN A 110 2.82 -5.03 -13.55
N LEU A 111 2.09 -3.92 -13.61
CA LEU A 111 1.98 -3.08 -14.80
C LEU A 111 2.05 -1.61 -14.39
N ASP A 112 3.01 -0.87 -14.92
CA ASP A 112 3.19 0.56 -14.65
C ASP A 112 2.75 1.42 -15.83
N PHE A 113 1.52 1.21 -16.28
CA PHE A 113 0.91 2.01 -17.35
C PHE A 113 -0.23 2.86 -16.82
N ALA A 114 -0.33 4.08 -17.32
CA ALA A 114 -1.40 5.03 -16.97
C ALA A 114 -2.81 4.50 -17.28
N ASN A 115 -2.94 3.50 -18.16
CA ASN A 115 -4.20 2.90 -18.59
C ASN A 115 -4.54 1.58 -17.86
N VAL A 116 -3.73 1.15 -16.90
CA VAL A 116 -3.98 -0.07 -16.12
C VAL A 116 -4.22 0.30 -14.66
N GLU A 117 -5.38 -0.07 -14.14
CA GLU A 117 -5.70 0.11 -12.72
C GLU A 117 -5.02 -0.99 -11.87
N PRO A 118 -4.66 -0.71 -10.62
CA PRO A 118 -4.14 -1.73 -9.70
C PRO A 118 -5.23 -2.75 -9.34
N ASN A 119 -4.83 -3.99 -9.03
CA ASN A 119 -5.76 -5.06 -8.62
C ASN A 119 -6.10 -5.02 -7.13
N VAL A 120 -5.41 -4.19 -6.36
CA VAL A 120 -5.66 -3.97 -4.94
C VAL A 120 -6.08 -2.52 -4.74
N SER A 121 -7.27 -2.32 -4.18
CA SER A 121 -7.79 -0.98 -3.87
C SER A 121 -7.01 -0.38 -2.71
N PHE A 122 -6.55 0.84 -2.88
CA PHE A 122 -5.86 1.58 -1.83
C PHE A 122 -6.64 2.83 -1.46
N ASN A 123 -6.95 3.02 -0.17
CA ASN A 123 -7.83 4.09 0.27
C ASN A 123 -7.22 4.86 1.45
N LEU A 124 -7.33 6.19 1.41
CA LEU A 124 -7.04 7.08 2.53
C LEU A 124 -8.34 7.70 3.03
N ALA A 125 -8.77 7.36 4.24
CA ALA A 125 -10.02 7.86 4.82
C ALA A 125 -11.23 7.72 3.87
N GLY A 126 -11.31 6.63 3.11
CA GLY A 126 -12.38 6.34 2.15
C GLY A 126 -12.17 6.94 0.74
N VAL A 127 -11.16 7.79 0.52
CA VAL A 127 -10.81 8.29 -0.81
C VAL A 127 -9.85 7.31 -1.49
N TYR A 128 -10.24 6.83 -2.68
CA TYR A 128 -9.37 5.96 -3.49
C TYR A 128 -8.10 6.70 -3.93
N MET A 129 -6.96 6.05 -3.77
CA MET A 129 -5.64 6.56 -4.13
C MET A 129 -5.08 5.75 -5.31
N PRO A 130 -4.71 6.38 -6.44
CA PRO A 130 -3.99 5.70 -7.50
C PRO A 130 -2.60 5.29 -7.00
N ARG A 131 -1.97 4.32 -7.65
CA ARG A 131 -0.67 3.77 -7.22
C ARG A 131 0.42 4.83 -7.04
N GLU A 132 0.42 5.88 -7.86
CA GLU A 132 1.40 6.97 -7.81
C GLU A 132 1.24 7.86 -6.56
N ALA A 133 0.08 7.80 -5.90
CA ALA A 133 -0.23 8.58 -4.71
C ALA A 133 -0.19 7.77 -3.41
N THR A 134 -0.04 6.45 -3.46
CA THR A 134 -0.16 5.56 -2.29
C THR A 134 0.86 5.87 -1.20
N SER A 135 2.11 6.14 -1.56
CA SER A 135 3.18 6.45 -0.61
C SER A 135 3.07 7.84 0.05
N ALA A 136 2.27 8.76 -0.53
CA ALA A 136 2.04 10.09 0.04
C ALA A 136 1.05 10.09 1.21
N ALA A 137 0.42 8.95 1.50
CA ALA A 137 -0.69 8.85 2.45
C ALA A 137 -0.26 8.43 3.86
N PHE A 138 0.98 7.99 4.07
CA PHE A 138 1.38 7.24 5.26
C PHE A 138 2.09 8.10 6.31
N PHE A 139 1.34 8.95 7.00
CA PHE A 139 1.76 9.65 8.22
C PHE A 139 0.54 9.97 9.08
N ASP A 140 0.73 10.09 10.39
CA ASP A 140 -0.34 10.30 11.37
C ASP A 140 -1.50 9.30 11.19
N VAL A 141 -1.14 8.02 11.14
CA VAL A 141 -2.03 6.88 10.90
C VAL A 141 -2.55 6.36 12.23
N ALA A 142 -3.87 6.29 12.40
CA ALA A 142 -4.51 5.64 13.53
C ALA A 142 -4.55 4.12 13.35
N GLN A 143 -4.80 3.66 12.11
CA GLN A 143 -4.90 2.25 11.80
C GLN A 143 -4.63 1.98 10.32
N LEU A 144 -3.90 0.90 10.05
CA LEU A 144 -3.76 0.31 8.71
C LEU A 144 -4.59 -0.98 8.69
N GLU A 145 -5.55 -1.07 7.77
CA GLU A 145 -6.36 -2.28 7.57
C GLU A 145 -6.07 -2.89 6.21
N VAL A 146 -5.83 -4.19 6.19
CA VAL A 146 -5.64 -4.96 4.96
C VAL A 146 -6.64 -6.10 4.90
N LEU A 147 -7.41 -6.15 3.82
CA LEU A 147 -8.41 -7.17 3.54
C LEU A 147 -7.96 -8.00 2.35
N PRO A 148 -7.49 -9.22 2.55
CA PRO A 148 -7.21 -10.14 1.47
C PRO A 148 -8.49 -10.62 0.77
N GLY A 149 -8.32 -11.05 -0.48
CA GLY A 149 -9.41 -11.55 -1.30
C GLY A 149 -10.30 -10.45 -1.87
N THR A 150 -11.15 -10.82 -2.79
CA THR A 150 -11.96 -9.84 -3.51
C THR A 150 -12.90 -9.06 -2.59
N GLN A 151 -13.01 -7.75 -2.79
CA GLN A 151 -13.89 -6.83 -2.06
C GLN A 151 -14.83 -6.08 -3.03
N GLY A 152 -15.18 -6.72 -4.15
CA GLY A 152 -15.96 -6.11 -5.24
C GLY A 152 -17.30 -5.55 -4.79
N THR A 153 -18.02 -6.21 -3.89
CA THR A 153 -19.35 -5.77 -3.42
C THR A 153 -19.33 -4.45 -2.66
N LEU A 154 -18.32 -4.18 -1.84
CA LEU A 154 -18.29 -2.99 -1.00
C LEU A 154 -17.38 -1.88 -1.57
N TYR A 155 -16.22 -2.24 -2.08
CA TYR A 155 -15.24 -1.28 -2.60
C TYR A 155 -15.35 -1.10 -4.11
N GLY A 156 -15.64 -2.16 -4.86
CA GLY A 156 -15.80 -2.14 -6.31
C GLY A 156 -14.47 -1.92 -7.01
N ARG A 157 -14.19 -0.70 -7.46
CA ARG A 157 -12.99 -0.34 -8.24
C ARG A 157 -11.70 -0.89 -7.64
N SER A 158 -10.88 -1.55 -8.46
CA SER A 158 -9.55 -2.06 -8.09
C SER A 158 -9.52 -3.02 -6.87
N ALA A 159 -10.66 -3.56 -6.45
CA ALA A 159 -10.76 -4.39 -5.25
C ALA A 159 -10.85 -5.89 -5.56
N ILE A 160 -10.25 -6.34 -6.67
CA ILE A 160 -10.28 -7.73 -7.11
C ILE A 160 -9.36 -8.63 -6.27
N GLY A 161 -8.16 -8.16 -5.92
CA GLY A 161 -7.19 -8.89 -5.09
C GLY A 161 -7.28 -8.59 -3.60
N GLY A 162 -7.92 -7.48 -3.26
CA GLY A 162 -8.05 -7.03 -1.87
C GLY A 162 -8.16 -5.52 -1.73
N THR A 163 -8.10 -5.06 -0.49
CA THR A 163 -8.18 -3.64 -0.15
C THR A 163 -7.19 -3.30 0.95
N VAL A 164 -6.53 -2.15 0.82
CA VAL A 164 -5.71 -1.52 1.85
C VAL A 164 -6.37 -0.20 2.24
N ASN A 165 -6.70 -0.03 3.52
CA ASN A 165 -7.25 1.21 4.05
C ASN A 165 -6.28 1.84 5.03
N ILE A 166 -5.91 3.08 4.78
CA ILE A 166 -5.23 3.94 5.75
C ILE A 166 -6.27 4.81 6.42
N ILE A 167 -6.37 4.67 7.73
CA ILE A 167 -7.27 5.44 8.58
C ILE A 167 -6.41 6.45 9.32
N PRO A 168 -6.50 7.75 8.99
CA PRO A 168 -5.76 8.78 9.68
C PRO A 168 -6.33 9.03 11.06
N THR A 169 -5.50 9.55 11.96
CA THR A 169 -5.95 10.01 13.27
C THR A 169 -6.91 11.18 13.10
N ARG A 170 -8.11 11.04 13.69
CA ARG A 170 -9.13 12.11 13.68
C ARG A 170 -8.86 13.11 14.78
N PRO A 171 -9.33 14.37 14.63
CA PRO A 171 -9.33 15.34 15.73
C PRO A 171 -10.06 14.79 16.95
N SER A 172 -9.52 15.05 18.14
CA SER A 172 -10.17 14.82 19.44
C SER A 172 -10.48 16.13 20.13
N PHE A 173 -11.37 16.10 21.14
CA PHE A 173 -11.67 17.26 21.97
C PHE A 173 -10.68 17.42 23.14
N ASP A 174 -9.54 16.73 23.08
CA ASP A 174 -8.42 16.93 23.98
C ASP A 174 -7.41 17.87 23.31
N ASN A 175 -6.77 18.72 24.12
CA ASN A 175 -5.64 19.52 23.63
C ASN A 175 -4.37 18.73 23.93
N ASP A 176 -3.91 18.00 22.95
CA ASP A 176 -2.71 17.17 23.03
C ASP A 176 -1.91 17.28 21.74
N GLY A 177 -0.66 16.87 21.80
CA GLY A 177 0.21 16.84 20.66
C GLY A 177 1.34 15.84 20.84
N ARG A 178 2.02 15.56 19.73
CA ARG A 178 3.19 14.68 19.72
C ARG A 178 4.20 15.13 18.68
N VAL A 179 5.45 15.28 19.11
CA VAL A 179 6.60 15.38 18.24
C VAL A 179 7.33 14.05 18.21
N PHE A 180 7.65 13.57 17.03
CA PHE A 180 8.50 12.40 16.81
C PHE A 180 9.70 12.81 15.97
N LEU A 181 10.89 12.39 16.38
CA LEU A 181 12.16 12.59 15.69
C LEU A 181 12.85 11.24 15.52
N ASP A 182 13.28 10.93 14.32
CA ASP A 182 14.10 9.76 14.02
C ASP A 182 15.37 10.19 13.27
N LEU A 183 16.51 9.65 13.68
CA LEU A 183 17.84 9.97 13.12
C LEU A 183 18.57 8.67 12.82
N GLY A 184 19.04 8.50 11.58
CA GLY A 184 19.65 7.24 11.16
C GLY A 184 20.91 7.40 10.31
N ASN A 185 21.49 6.26 9.95
CA ASN A 185 22.52 6.22 8.92
C ASN A 185 21.94 6.72 7.58
N TYR A 186 22.78 6.92 6.56
CA TYR A 186 22.42 7.64 5.33
C TYR A 186 21.94 9.08 5.56
N ALA A 187 22.31 9.70 6.68
CA ALA A 187 21.86 11.02 7.12
C ALA A 187 20.32 11.11 7.18
N GLU A 188 19.68 10.02 7.58
CA GLU A 188 18.23 9.98 7.77
C GLU A 188 17.80 10.94 8.86
N VAL A 189 16.79 11.73 8.54
CA VAL A 189 16.09 12.63 9.46
C VAL A 189 14.61 12.53 9.15
N HIS A 190 13.84 11.95 10.06
CA HIS A 190 12.38 11.91 9.97
C HIS A 190 11.77 12.65 11.15
N VAL A 191 10.88 13.57 10.87
CA VAL A 191 10.19 14.40 11.88
C VAL A 191 8.71 14.39 11.59
N THR A 192 7.92 14.00 12.59
CA THR A 192 6.46 14.14 12.55
C THR A 192 6.01 15.00 13.73
N ASP A 193 5.19 16.00 13.49
CA ASP A 193 4.53 16.81 14.51
C ASP A 193 3.02 16.75 14.32
N THR A 194 2.30 16.46 15.40
CA THR A 194 0.83 16.36 15.40
C THR A 194 0.26 17.12 16.56
N GLN A 195 -0.83 17.86 16.32
CA GLN A 195 -1.48 18.65 17.36
C GLN A 195 -3.00 18.61 17.23
N ASN A 196 -3.70 18.28 18.30
CA ASN A 196 -5.13 18.48 18.50
C ASN A 196 -5.40 19.81 19.16
N LEU A 197 -6.41 20.52 18.69
CA LEU A 197 -6.84 21.82 19.19
C LEU A 197 -8.35 21.81 19.39
N THR A 198 -8.80 21.91 20.61
CA THR A 198 -10.22 22.11 20.95
C THR A 198 -10.57 23.58 20.74
N VAL A 199 -11.33 23.87 19.69
CA VAL A 199 -11.78 25.25 19.38
C VAL A 199 -13.02 25.62 20.19
N SER A 200 -13.93 24.65 20.35
CA SER A 200 -15.15 24.77 21.16
C SER A 200 -15.62 23.38 21.62
N GLN A 201 -16.71 23.32 22.36
CA GLN A 201 -17.30 22.03 22.76
C GLN A 201 -17.80 21.18 21.57
N THR A 202 -17.93 21.76 20.39
CA THR A 202 -18.44 21.10 19.20
C THR A 202 -17.46 21.12 18.03
N VAL A 203 -16.29 21.76 18.17
CA VAL A 203 -15.29 21.87 17.08
C VAL A 203 -13.91 21.52 17.62
N ALA A 204 -13.31 20.52 17.03
CA ALA A 204 -11.91 20.13 17.23
C ALA A 204 -11.16 20.17 15.89
N LEU A 205 -9.90 20.59 15.93
CA LEU A 205 -8.99 20.60 14.80
C LEU A 205 -7.80 19.67 15.09
N ARG A 206 -7.22 19.13 14.02
CA ARG A 206 -5.93 18.43 14.10
C ARG A 206 -5.04 18.87 12.95
N VAL A 207 -3.79 19.18 13.29
CA VAL A 207 -2.72 19.46 12.33
C VAL A 207 -1.69 18.34 12.44
N ALA A 208 -1.24 17.84 11.32
CA ALA A 208 -0.12 16.91 11.25
C ALA A 208 0.85 17.36 10.16
N VAL A 209 2.15 17.35 10.45
CA VAL A 209 3.23 17.65 9.51
C VAL A 209 4.24 16.54 9.59
N ASP A 210 4.74 16.12 8.44
CA ASP A 210 5.72 15.05 8.30
C ASP A 210 6.84 15.48 7.36
N TYR A 211 8.08 15.25 7.75
CA TYR A 211 9.27 15.49 6.94
C TYR A 211 10.19 14.27 7.01
N ASP A 212 10.55 13.74 5.86
CA ASP A 212 11.43 12.59 5.71
C ASP A 212 12.57 12.91 4.75
N HIS A 213 13.78 12.69 5.21
CA HIS A 213 15.01 12.90 4.43
C HIS A 213 16.00 11.78 4.67
N HIS A 214 16.55 11.22 3.59
CA HIS A 214 17.76 10.41 3.63
C HIS A 214 18.59 10.57 2.35
N ASN A 215 19.90 10.38 2.47
CA ASN A 215 20.78 10.25 1.31
C ASN A 215 20.49 8.92 0.58
N GLY A 216 20.85 8.88 -0.70
CA GLY A 216 20.62 7.68 -1.51
C GLY A 216 21.26 6.42 -0.94
N TYR A 217 20.54 5.33 -1.06
CA TYR A 217 21.00 4.00 -0.66
C TYR A 217 21.98 3.40 -1.67
N GLU A 218 21.91 3.81 -2.92
CA GLU A 218 22.81 3.37 -3.95
C GLU A 218 24.13 4.16 -3.95
N VAL A 219 25.20 3.54 -4.45
CA VAL A 219 26.55 4.15 -4.48
C VAL A 219 26.59 5.46 -5.26
N THR A 220 25.74 5.59 -6.27
CA THR A 220 25.60 6.82 -7.08
C THR A 220 24.82 7.93 -6.40
N GLY A 221 24.20 7.65 -5.25
CA GLY A 221 23.33 8.55 -4.52
C GLY A 221 21.88 8.53 -4.99
N ALA A 222 21.49 7.57 -5.83
CA ALA A 222 20.09 7.29 -6.18
C ALA A 222 19.35 6.64 -5.01
N ASP A 223 18.02 6.59 -5.09
CA ASP A 223 17.12 6.17 -4.01
C ASP A 223 17.30 7.03 -2.75
N SER A 224 17.13 8.33 -2.92
CA SER A 224 17.13 9.29 -1.81
C SER A 224 15.77 9.91 -1.61
N ALA A 225 15.46 10.33 -0.41
CA ALA A 225 14.23 11.02 -0.07
C ALA A 225 14.47 12.46 0.41
N ASN A 226 13.55 13.33 0.09
CA ASN A 226 13.39 14.67 0.64
C ASN A 226 11.90 15.04 0.55
N ASN A 227 11.10 14.42 1.40
CA ASN A 227 9.65 14.42 1.36
C ASN A 227 9.10 15.36 2.42
N ILE A 228 7.99 16.01 2.11
CA ILE A 228 7.24 16.82 3.07
C ILE A 228 5.75 16.59 2.86
N SER A 229 5.04 16.42 3.95
CA SER A 229 3.59 16.20 3.93
C SER A 229 2.92 16.98 5.06
N GLY A 230 1.68 17.37 4.86
CA GLY A 230 0.88 18.03 5.88
C GLY A 230 -0.59 17.70 5.73
N ARG A 231 -1.28 17.54 6.86
CA ARG A 231 -2.73 17.34 6.93
C ARG A 231 -3.34 18.29 7.93
N LEU A 232 -4.43 18.94 7.52
CA LEU A 232 -5.34 19.68 8.39
C LEU A 232 -6.68 18.94 8.39
N SER A 233 -7.23 18.70 9.56
CA SER A 233 -8.54 18.07 9.71
C SER A 233 -9.38 18.77 10.77
N ALA A 234 -10.70 18.68 10.60
CA ALA A 234 -11.68 19.25 11.50
C ALA A 234 -12.77 18.22 11.81
N LEU A 235 -13.12 18.10 13.09
CA LEU A 235 -14.29 17.38 13.57
C LEU A 235 -15.28 18.39 14.15
N ILE A 236 -16.49 18.39 13.62
CA ILE A 236 -17.55 19.34 13.98
C ILE A 236 -18.79 18.52 14.34
N ASN A 237 -19.19 18.57 15.59
CA ASN A 237 -20.37 17.89 16.15
C ASN A 237 -21.40 18.93 16.61
N PRO A 238 -22.21 19.50 15.69
CA PRO A 238 -23.18 20.55 16.05
C PRO A 238 -24.31 20.04 16.93
N SER A 239 -24.60 18.75 16.86
CA SER A 239 -25.58 18.03 17.69
C SER A 239 -25.19 16.56 17.82
N ASP A 240 -25.88 15.82 18.68
CA ASP A 240 -25.69 14.36 18.84
C ASP A 240 -26.05 13.58 17.56
N GLN A 241 -26.85 14.18 16.68
CA GLN A 241 -27.29 13.55 15.43
C GLN A 241 -26.37 13.85 14.24
N LEU A 242 -25.59 14.93 14.27
CA LEU A 242 -24.76 15.36 13.13
C LEU A 242 -23.29 15.41 13.51
N SER A 243 -22.50 14.61 12.81
CA SER A 243 -21.05 14.62 12.89
C SER A 243 -20.44 14.91 11.51
N ILE A 244 -19.52 15.87 11.46
CA ILE A 244 -18.86 16.31 10.23
C ILE A 244 -17.35 16.19 10.44
N TYR A 245 -16.71 15.30 9.70
CA TYR A 245 -15.26 15.18 9.60
C TYR A 245 -14.80 15.66 8.23
N LEU A 246 -13.92 16.66 8.19
CA LEU A 246 -13.33 17.17 6.96
C LEU A 246 -11.81 17.15 7.09
N TRP A 247 -11.13 16.91 5.98
CA TRP A 247 -9.66 16.93 5.96
C TRP A 247 -9.11 17.37 4.60
N ALA A 248 -7.93 17.97 4.64
CA ALA A 248 -7.15 18.36 3.49
C ALA A 248 -5.69 17.93 3.73
N GLN A 249 -5.07 17.33 2.74
CA GLN A 249 -3.69 16.86 2.77
C GLN A 249 -2.93 17.34 1.54
N ALA A 250 -1.69 17.77 1.75
CA ALA A 250 -0.74 18.00 0.67
C ALA A 250 0.53 17.20 0.96
N ALA A 251 1.12 16.58 -0.07
CA ALA A 251 2.36 15.84 0.05
C ALA A 251 3.26 16.07 -1.16
N GLY A 252 4.51 16.37 -0.92
CA GLY A 252 5.57 16.47 -1.92
C GLY A 252 6.62 15.39 -1.69
N LYS A 253 6.82 14.52 -2.68
CA LYS A 253 7.92 13.54 -2.70
C LYS A 253 8.99 14.03 -3.67
N ASN A 254 10.16 14.28 -3.13
CA ASN A 254 11.32 14.76 -3.85
C ASN A 254 12.54 13.91 -3.50
N GLY A 255 13.62 14.06 -4.26
CA GLY A 255 14.85 13.30 -4.09
C GLY A 255 15.31 12.75 -5.42
N TYR A 256 16.11 11.71 -5.36
CA TYR A 256 16.55 10.97 -6.53
C TYR A 256 15.86 9.61 -6.56
N ALA A 257 15.20 9.30 -7.67
CA ALA A 257 14.56 8.00 -7.84
C ALA A 257 15.57 6.86 -7.71
N ALA A 258 15.13 5.70 -7.26
CA ALA A 258 15.91 4.47 -7.29
C ALA A 258 16.27 4.12 -8.74
N ASN A 259 17.46 3.54 -8.94
CA ASN A 259 17.89 3.01 -10.22
C ASN A 259 17.88 1.48 -10.21
N LEU A 260 17.92 0.92 -11.40
CA LEU A 260 17.96 -0.51 -11.59
C LEU A 260 19.37 -1.06 -11.37
N VAL A 261 19.45 -2.19 -10.69
CA VAL A 261 20.68 -2.96 -10.49
C VAL A 261 20.57 -4.32 -11.18
N ASN A 262 21.71 -4.94 -11.53
CA ASN A 262 21.74 -6.31 -12.05
C ASN A 262 22.11 -7.28 -10.93
N LYS A 263 21.12 -7.73 -10.16
CA LYS A 263 21.28 -8.77 -9.15
C LYS A 263 20.99 -10.14 -9.74
N GLY A 264 21.73 -11.15 -9.29
CA GLY A 264 21.47 -12.53 -9.65
C GLY A 264 22.03 -12.97 -10.99
N LEU A 265 22.89 -12.21 -11.63
CA LEU A 265 23.55 -12.57 -12.87
C LEU A 265 25.06 -12.63 -12.72
N ASN A 266 25.67 -13.75 -13.05
CA ASN A 266 27.12 -13.87 -13.18
C ASN A 266 27.55 -13.28 -14.55
N PRO A 267 28.30 -12.15 -14.58
CA PRO A 267 28.66 -11.50 -15.84
C PRO A 267 29.59 -12.34 -16.72
N ALA A 268 30.37 -13.25 -16.14
CA ALA A 268 31.30 -14.08 -16.88
C ALA A 268 30.64 -15.31 -17.54
N THR A 269 29.55 -15.82 -16.94
CA THR A 269 28.92 -17.06 -17.40
C THR A 269 27.52 -16.85 -17.97
N GLY A 270 26.91 -15.68 -17.74
CA GLY A 270 25.50 -15.39 -18.06
C GLY A 270 24.49 -16.24 -17.30
N LYS A 271 24.91 -16.90 -16.21
CA LYS A 271 24.05 -17.79 -15.42
C LYS A 271 23.61 -17.11 -14.12
N TYR A 272 22.48 -17.56 -13.60
CA TYR A 272 21.99 -17.11 -12.30
C TYR A 272 22.98 -17.44 -11.16
N CYS A 273 23.18 -16.48 -10.29
CA CYS A 273 23.98 -16.61 -9.07
C CYS A 273 23.51 -15.53 -8.09
N GLU A 274 22.90 -15.90 -6.99
CA GLU A 274 22.26 -14.94 -6.05
C GLU A 274 23.22 -13.86 -5.55
N GLU A 275 24.48 -14.20 -5.30
CA GLU A 275 25.48 -13.27 -4.80
C GLU A 275 26.32 -12.60 -5.90
N CYS A 276 25.93 -12.81 -7.16
CA CYS A 276 26.60 -12.19 -8.28
C CYS A 276 25.97 -10.83 -8.59
N PHE A 277 26.84 -9.85 -8.77
CA PHE A 277 26.45 -8.49 -9.12
C PHE A 277 27.21 -8.09 -10.37
N PHE A 278 26.49 -7.70 -11.39
CA PHE A 278 27.09 -7.33 -12.68
C PHE A 278 28.08 -6.19 -12.57
N TYR A 279 27.87 -5.28 -11.61
CA TYR A 279 28.70 -4.09 -11.39
C TYR A 279 29.59 -4.20 -10.13
N GLY A 280 29.83 -5.38 -9.60
CA GLY A 280 30.79 -5.65 -8.53
C GLY A 280 30.27 -5.40 -7.10
N ASN A 281 29.18 -4.68 -6.92
CA ASN A 281 28.49 -4.46 -5.65
C ASN A 281 26.98 -4.42 -5.89
N VAL A 282 26.21 -4.98 -4.96
CA VAL A 282 24.73 -5.04 -5.05
C VAL A 282 24.09 -3.64 -5.11
N TRP A 283 24.71 -2.65 -4.50
CA TRP A 283 24.21 -1.27 -4.48
C TRP A 283 24.81 -0.40 -5.60
N ASN A 284 25.56 -0.97 -6.53
CA ASN A 284 25.98 -0.30 -7.75
C ASN A 284 24.86 -0.42 -8.79
N ASP A 285 24.39 0.72 -9.24
CA ASP A 285 23.37 0.79 -10.29
C ASP A 285 23.98 0.74 -11.70
N THR A 286 23.13 0.74 -12.70
CA THR A 286 23.48 0.66 -14.12
C THR A 286 24.37 1.80 -14.61
N ARG A 287 24.48 2.93 -13.89
CA ARG A 287 25.34 4.04 -14.23
C ARG A 287 26.82 3.79 -13.94
N THR A 288 27.13 2.83 -13.06
CA THR A 288 28.52 2.47 -12.69
C THR A 288 29.09 1.34 -13.54
N GLY A 289 28.28 0.72 -14.40
CA GLY A 289 28.65 -0.45 -15.18
C GLY A 289 29.31 -0.15 -16.52
N PRO A 290 29.58 -1.19 -17.33
CA PRO A 290 30.26 -1.07 -18.62
C PRO A 290 29.48 -0.23 -19.65
N TYR A 291 28.21 0.02 -19.41
CA TYR A 291 27.37 0.91 -20.23
C TYR A 291 27.38 2.35 -19.72
N ALA A 292 28.03 2.62 -18.58
CA ALA A 292 28.19 3.96 -18.06
C ALA A 292 28.93 4.83 -19.09
N GLY A 293 28.35 5.95 -19.46
CA GLY A 293 28.90 6.86 -20.45
C GLY A 293 28.56 6.53 -21.93
N THR A 294 28.05 5.34 -22.24
CA THR A 294 27.61 5.01 -23.60
C THR A 294 26.38 5.83 -24.00
N PHE A 295 25.54 6.20 -23.04
CA PHE A 295 24.26 6.87 -23.21
C PHE A 295 24.16 8.26 -22.54
N GLY A 296 25.31 8.86 -22.17
CA GLY A 296 25.34 10.25 -21.67
C GLY A 296 24.77 10.47 -20.28
N THR A 297 25.34 9.83 -19.29
CA THR A 297 24.89 9.74 -17.88
C THR A 297 25.05 11.03 -17.03
N THR A 298 24.95 12.21 -17.61
CA THR A 298 25.15 13.47 -16.89
C THR A 298 23.91 14.00 -16.19
N THR A 299 22.72 13.54 -16.55
CA THR A 299 21.46 13.97 -15.95
C THR A 299 21.19 13.14 -14.69
N LYS A 300 21.01 13.82 -13.56
CA LYS A 300 20.60 13.16 -12.32
C LYS A 300 19.13 12.78 -12.38
N GLU A 301 18.79 11.67 -11.74
CA GLU A 301 17.43 11.27 -11.47
C GLU A 301 16.70 12.36 -10.70
N LYS A 302 15.40 12.37 -10.79
CA LYS A 302 14.55 13.11 -9.87
C LYS A 302 13.28 12.32 -9.56
N SER A 303 12.89 12.40 -8.33
CA SER A 303 11.56 12.08 -7.88
C SER A 303 10.83 13.40 -7.68
N ASN A 304 9.71 13.59 -8.33
CA ASN A 304 8.92 14.81 -8.19
C ASN A 304 7.44 14.44 -8.30
N TYR A 305 6.85 14.20 -7.14
CA TYR A 305 5.41 13.88 -7.00
C TYR A 305 4.80 14.88 -6.05
N ASN A 306 3.75 15.54 -6.47
CA ASN A 306 2.97 16.45 -5.66
C ASN A 306 1.51 16.00 -5.66
N THR A 307 0.98 15.71 -4.49
CA THR A 307 -0.40 15.30 -4.27
C THR A 307 -1.14 16.31 -3.41
N GLN A 308 -2.39 16.56 -3.74
CA GLN A 308 -3.34 17.28 -2.92
C GLN A 308 -4.60 16.43 -2.84
N THR A 309 -5.03 16.12 -1.63
CA THR A 309 -6.21 15.29 -1.39
C THR A 309 -7.13 16.00 -0.41
N PHE A 310 -8.39 16.03 -0.72
CA PHE A 310 -9.45 16.56 0.12
C PHE A 310 -10.48 15.47 0.32
N GLY A 311 -10.97 15.34 1.53
CA GLY A 311 -12.01 14.35 1.81
C GLY A 311 -12.84 14.75 3.01
N GLY A 312 -13.92 14.01 3.20
CA GLY A 312 -14.78 14.21 4.34
C GLY A 312 -15.71 13.03 4.57
N GLN A 313 -16.33 13.06 5.74
CA GLN A 313 -17.41 12.17 6.12
C GLN A 313 -18.42 12.99 6.91
N ILE A 314 -19.65 13.05 6.43
CA ILE A 314 -20.77 13.72 7.07
C ILE A 314 -21.78 12.65 7.45
N ASP A 315 -21.93 12.43 8.74
CA ASP A 315 -22.81 11.42 9.30
C ASP A 315 -24.03 12.07 9.94
N TYR A 316 -25.21 11.64 9.53
CA TYR A 316 -26.45 11.97 10.20
C TYR A 316 -27.09 10.72 10.80
N HIS A 317 -27.22 10.72 12.12
CA HIS A 317 -27.75 9.60 12.91
C HIS A 317 -29.25 9.75 13.06
N PHE A 318 -30.01 8.88 12.40
CA PHE A 318 -31.42 8.64 12.66
C PHE A 318 -31.56 7.59 13.77
N ASP A 319 -32.74 7.44 14.33
CA ASP A 319 -33.00 6.42 15.37
C ASP A 319 -32.80 4.96 14.86
N PHE A 320 -32.88 4.75 13.54
CA PHE A 320 -32.81 3.41 12.93
C PHE A 320 -31.63 3.19 12.00
N ALA A 321 -30.92 4.24 11.61
CA ALA A 321 -29.84 4.16 10.63
C ALA A 321 -28.94 5.40 10.66
N THR A 322 -27.75 5.27 10.13
CA THR A 322 -26.81 6.39 9.88
C THR A 322 -26.68 6.61 8.39
N LEU A 323 -26.95 7.85 7.96
CA LEU A 323 -26.68 8.33 6.60
C LEU A 323 -25.30 8.97 6.60
N SER A 324 -24.40 8.44 5.76
CA SER A 324 -23.03 8.95 5.58
C SER A 324 -22.86 9.49 4.15
N TYR A 325 -22.33 10.69 4.01
CA TYR A 325 -21.88 11.25 2.74
C TYR A 325 -20.36 11.42 2.77
N LEU A 326 -19.66 10.80 1.81
CA LEU A 326 -18.21 10.77 1.72
C LEU A 326 -17.74 11.39 0.40
N PRO A 327 -17.51 12.71 0.34
CA PRO A 327 -16.88 13.37 -0.80
C PRO A 327 -15.36 13.16 -0.75
N GLY A 328 -14.74 13.02 -1.94
CA GLY A 328 -13.30 12.94 -2.08
C GLY A 328 -12.82 13.62 -3.36
N TYR A 329 -11.72 14.35 -3.28
CA TYR A 329 -11.02 14.91 -4.43
C TYR A 329 -9.52 14.67 -4.29
N LEU A 330 -8.89 14.25 -5.37
CA LEU A 330 -7.45 14.06 -5.45
C LEU A 330 -6.90 14.73 -6.71
N TYR A 331 -5.82 15.47 -6.52
CA TYR A 331 -4.95 15.97 -7.57
C TYR A 331 -3.54 15.44 -7.38
N LEU A 332 -2.95 14.89 -8.44
CA LEU A 332 -1.56 14.46 -8.49
C LEU A 332 -0.88 15.10 -9.69
N ASN A 333 0.32 15.58 -9.48
CA ASN A 333 1.26 15.97 -10.53
C ASN A 333 2.58 15.24 -10.29
N ALA A 334 2.99 14.39 -11.25
CA ALA A 334 4.22 13.63 -11.21
C ALA A 334 5.08 13.95 -12.43
N ASP A 335 6.37 14.19 -12.20
CA ASP A 335 7.38 14.43 -13.22
C ASP A 335 8.71 13.79 -12.78
N PRO A 336 8.73 12.45 -12.66
CA PRO A 336 9.93 11.70 -12.31
C PRO A 336 10.87 11.58 -13.51
N LEU A 337 12.15 11.43 -13.22
CA LEU A 337 13.21 11.07 -14.16
C LEU A 337 14.05 9.97 -13.53
N TYR A 338 14.17 8.84 -14.20
CA TYR A 338 14.89 7.68 -13.70
C TYR A 338 15.61 6.94 -14.83
N TRP A 339 16.43 5.96 -14.49
CA TRP A 339 17.15 5.15 -15.46
C TRP A 339 16.64 3.73 -15.47
N LEU A 340 16.12 3.30 -16.63
CA LEU A 340 15.81 1.92 -16.93
C LEU A 340 17.04 1.30 -17.61
N SER A 341 17.90 0.64 -16.83
CA SER A 341 19.17 0.13 -17.33
C SER A 341 20.04 1.29 -17.87
N ALA A 342 20.35 1.30 -19.14
CA ALA A 342 21.13 2.36 -19.80
C ALA A 342 20.25 3.44 -20.45
N ILE A 343 18.93 3.37 -20.27
CA ILE A 343 17.96 4.23 -20.93
C ILE A 343 17.37 5.19 -19.91
N GLN A 344 17.40 6.47 -20.22
CA GLN A 344 16.70 7.48 -19.42
C GLN A 344 15.22 7.42 -19.69
N SER A 345 14.41 7.36 -18.64
CA SER A 345 12.96 7.34 -18.72
C SER A 345 12.34 8.46 -17.90
N THR A 346 11.25 9.00 -18.37
CA THR A 346 10.35 9.86 -17.60
C THR A 346 8.91 9.39 -17.81
N ASN A 347 8.14 9.37 -16.75
CA ASN A 347 6.73 9.03 -16.77
C ASN A 347 5.97 10.19 -16.10
N THR A 348 5.62 11.20 -16.90
CA THR A 348 4.84 12.32 -16.40
C THR A 348 3.39 11.91 -16.27
N ALA A 349 2.78 12.20 -15.14
CA ALA A 349 1.38 11.92 -14.90
C ALA A 349 0.69 13.11 -14.23
N HIS A 350 -0.46 13.47 -14.75
CA HIS A 350 -1.37 14.42 -14.14
C HIS A 350 -2.68 13.70 -13.89
N PHE A 351 -3.03 13.53 -12.65
CA PHE A 351 -4.21 12.80 -12.26
C PHE A 351 -5.17 13.69 -11.48
N ASN A 352 -6.44 13.69 -11.88
CA ASN A 352 -7.52 14.36 -11.17
C ASN A 352 -8.64 13.36 -10.92
N GLN A 353 -9.15 13.31 -9.71
CA GLN A 353 -10.25 12.43 -9.35
C GLN A 353 -11.24 13.13 -8.44
N LEU A 354 -12.51 12.97 -8.75
CA LEU A 354 -13.63 13.32 -7.87
C LEU A 354 -14.40 12.04 -7.54
N THR A 355 -14.65 11.79 -6.27
CA THR A 355 -15.45 10.67 -5.78
C THR A 355 -16.58 11.16 -4.90
N GLN A 356 -17.72 10.47 -4.96
CA GLN A 356 -18.90 10.77 -4.17
C GLN A 356 -19.49 9.44 -3.71
N GLU A 357 -19.66 9.27 -2.42
CA GLU A 357 -20.34 8.11 -1.86
C GLU A 357 -21.46 8.57 -0.92
N LEU A 358 -22.63 8.02 -1.11
CA LEU A 358 -23.76 8.17 -0.20
C LEU A 358 -24.13 6.79 0.34
N LYS A 359 -24.03 6.60 1.64
CA LYS A 359 -24.25 5.32 2.31
C LYS A 359 -25.28 5.47 3.42
N LEU A 360 -26.22 4.52 3.51
CA LEU A 360 -27.16 4.38 4.60
C LEU A 360 -26.94 3.00 5.24
N ALA A 361 -26.62 2.98 6.53
CA ALA A 361 -26.38 1.74 7.27
C ALA A 361 -27.32 1.67 8.49
N SER A 362 -27.90 0.50 8.74
CA SER A 362 -28.74 0.28 9.93
C SER A 362 -27.93 0.48 11.21
N ASP A 363 -28.60 0.85 12.28
CA ASP A 363 -28.03 0.64 13.62
C ASP A 363 -27.80 -0.87 13.84
N ASN A 364 -26.97 -1.23 14.80
CA ASN A 364 -26.60 -2.63 15.01
C ASN A 364 -27.46 -3.34 16.07
N SER A 365 -28.64 -2.83 16.41
CA SER A 365 -29.45 -3.29 17.53
C SER A 365 -30.42 -4.45 17.19
N GLY A 366 -30.72 -4.68 15.91
CA GLY A 366 -31.68 -5.69 15.46
C GLY A 366 -31.07 -6.92 14.81
N PRO A 367 -31.91 -7.96 14.52
CA PRO A 367 -31.44 -9.15 13.82
C PRO A 367 -31.14 -8.90 12.34
N PHE A 368 -31.62 -7.80 11.76
CA PHE A 368 -31.32 -7.34 10.41
C PHE A 368 -30.33 -6.20 10.45
N LYS A 369 -29.12 -6.48 10.01
CA LYS A 369 -28.09 -5.48 9.76
C LYS A 369 -27.98 -5.28 8.28
N TRP A 370 -28.11 -4.06 7.81
CA TRP A 370 -28.05 -3.78 6.39
C TRP A 370 -27.30 -2.48 6.12
N LEU A 371 -26.71 -2.42 4.97
CA LEU A 371 -26.18 -1.19 4.39
C LEU A 371 -26.56 -1.11 2.92
N ALA A 372 -26.76 0.09 2.41
CA ALA A 372 -26.96 0.39 1.00
C ALA A 372 -26.22 1.65 0.64
N GLY A 373 -25.72 1.75 -0.58
CA GLY A 373 -24.99 2.91 -1.00
C GLY A 373 -25.00 3.16 -2.49
N LEU A 374 -24.71 4.41 -2.83
CA LEU A 374 -24.46 4.89 -4.18
C LEU A 374 -23.03 5.40 -4.22
N TYR A 375 -22.31 5.04 -5.27
CA TYR A 375 -20.96 5.49 -5.49
C TYR A 375 -20.80 6.01 -6.90
N TRP A 376 -20.17 7.18 -7.04
CA TRP A 376 -19.84 7.78 -8.31
C TRP A 376 -18.41 8.31 -8.30
N TYR A 377 -17.71 8.21 -9.44
CA TYR A 377 -16.41 8.80 -9.61
C TYR A 377 -16.17 9.26 -11.07
N ASP A 378 -15.33 10.29 -11.21
CA ASP A 378 -14.72 10.74 -12.46
C ASP A 378 -13.22 10.90 -12.20
N SER A 379 -12.41 10.09 -12.85
CA SER A 379 -10.95 10.17 -12.77
C SER A 379 -10.37 10.37 -14.16
N ARG A 380 -9.37 11.24 -14.24
CA ARG A 380 -8.65 11.55 -15.48
C ARG A 380 -7.17 11.48 -15.23
N ASN A 381 -6.48 10.75 -16.09
CA ASN A 381 -5.03 10.69 -16.13
C ASN A 381 -4.57 11.12 -17.53
N TYR A 382 -3.65 12.07 -17.57
CA TYR A 382 -2.98 12.48 -18.79
C TYR A 382 -1.50 12.68 -18.51
N GLY A 383 -0.66 12.43 -19.50
CA GLY A 383 0.78 12.50 -19.32
C GLY A 383 1.52 11.91 -20.50
N SER A 384 2.78 11.67 -20.31
CA SER A 384 3.61 11.07 -21.32
C SER A 384 4.69 10.20 -20.71
N GLU A 385 4.87 9.04 -21.28
CA GLU A 385 6.00 8.18 -21.03
C GLU A 385 7.01 8.33 -22.16
N TYR A 386 8.24 8.68 -21.80
CA TYR A 386 9.35 8.79 -22.73
C TYR A 386 10.46 7.84 -22.30
N LEU A 387 10.83 6.94 -23.20
CA LEU A 387 12.06 6.17 -23.12
C LEU A 387 13.08 6.82 -24.05
N PHE A 388 13.98 7.61 -23.49
CA PHE A 388 15.04 8.26 -24.26
C PHE A 388 16.22 7.32 -24.39
N THR A 389 16.62 7.03 -25.64
CA THR A 389 17.99 6.66 -25.91
C THR A 389 18.74 7.91 -26.35
N ASN A 390 19.95 8.12 -25.88
CA ASN A 390 20.89 9.07 -26.49
C ASN A 390 21.39 8.61 -27.89
N LEU A 391 20.79 7.57 -28.41
CA LEU A 391 20.88 7.19 -29.80
C LEU A 391 20.10 8.22 -30.64
N PRO A 392 20.45 8.45 -31.90
CA PRO A 392 19.80 9.45 -32.75
C PRO A 392 18.31 9.15 -33.03
N PHE A 393 17.72 8.19 -32.34
CA PHE A 393 16.33 7.79 -32.44
C PHE A 393 15.72 7.65 -31.06
N SER A 394 14.64 8.39 -30.78
CA SER A 394 13.75 8.12 -29.64
C SER A 394 13.21 6.70 -29.79
N PHE A 395 13.47 5.83 -28.78
CA PHE A 395 13.13 4.42 -28.93
C PHE A 395 11.63 4.18 -28.77
N TYR A 396 10.97 4.94 -27.88
CA TYR A 396 9.55 4.76 -27.55
C TYR A 396 8.99 5.99 -26.86
N GLN A 397 7.81 6.42 -27.23
CA GLN A 397 7.08 7.51 -26.57
C GLN A 397 5.59 7.22 -26.63
N ILE A 398 4.91 7.28 -25.51
CA ILE A 398 3.45 7.32 -25.44
C ILE A 398 3.05 8.68 -24.88
N ASN A 399 2.18 9.39 -25.59
CA ASN A 399 1.45 10.52 -25.08
C ASN A 399 0.02 10.08 -24.79
N VAL A 400 -0.40 10.21 -23.57
CA VAL A 400 -1.77 10.04 -23.12
C VAL A 400 -2.37 11.43 -22.98
N ASP A 401 -3.11 11.88 -24.00
CA ASP A 401 -3.75 13.19 -23.98
C ASP A 401 -4.96 13.17 -23.07
N ASN A 402 -5.63 12.01 -22.98
CA ASN A 402 -6.74 11.77 -22.07
C ASN A 402 -6.88 10.28 -21.79
N ASN A 403 -7.02 9.92 -20.54
CA ASN A 403 -7.47 8.60 -20.10
C ASN A 403 -8.46 8.82 -18.95
N GLN A 404 -9.74 8.77 -19.26
CA GLN A 404 -10.81 9.03 -18.32
C GLN A 404 -11.56 7.75 -17.96
N LEU A 405 -11.79 7.55 -16.66
CA LEU A 405 -12.74 6.59 -16.14
C LEU A 405 -13.87 7.32 -15.42
N LYS A 406 -15.10 7.06 -15.85
CA LYS A 406 -16.32 7.47 -15.15
C LYS A 406 -17.08 6.25 -14.72
N GLY A 407 -17.34 6.12 -13.42
CA GLY A 407 -18.06 4.99 -12.89
C GLY A 407 -19.19 5.40 -11.97
N GLU A 408 -20.25 4.64 -12.01
CA GLU A 408 -21.38 4.72 -11.10
C GLU A 408 -21.76 3.34 -10.61
N SER A 409 -22.19 3.25 -9.36
CA SER A 409 -22.55 1.97 -8.77
C SER A 409 -23.64 2.14 -7.73
N ILE A 410 -24.50 1.13 -7.64
CA ILE A 410 -25.38 0.91 -6.52
C ILE A 410 -24.99 -0.39 -5.83
N TYR A 411 -24.92 -0.40 -4.52
CA TYR A 411 -24.56 -1.58 -3.77
C TYR A 411 -25.35 -1.72 -2.48
N GLY A 412 -25.42 -2.94 -1.97
CA GLY A 412 -26.01 -3.20 -0.67
C GLY A 412 -25.58 -4.54 -0.12
N GLN A 413 -25.65 -4.65 1.20
CA GLN A 413 -25.41 -5.88 1.94
C GLN A 413 -26.42 -6.02 3.07
N LEU A 414 -26.90 -7.23 3.27
CA LEU A 414 -27.81 -7.62 4.34
C LEU A 414 -27.17 -8.75 5.12
N THR A 415 -27.10 -8.64 6.44
CA THR A 415 -26.78 -9.72 7.37
C THR A 415 -28.00 -9.99 8.25
N TYR A 416 -28.45 -11.22 8.25
CA TYR A 416 -29.60 -11.68 9.04
C TYR A 416 -29.17 -12.70 10.09
N SER A 417 -29.44 -12.41 11.35
CA SER A 417 -29.25 -13.33 12.46
C SER A 417 -30.45 -14.29 12.51
N ILE A 418 -30.24 -15.53 12.02
CA ILE A 418 -31.29 -16.60 12.06
C ILE A 418 -31.52 -17.06 13.49
N THR A 419 -30.40 -17.15 14.24
CA THR A 419 -30.38 -17.35 15.69
C THR A 419 -29.35 -16.39 16.28
N ASP A 420 -29.19 -16.38 17.60
CA ASP A 420 -28.14 -15.59 18.25
C ASP A 420 -26.72 -15.99 17.79
N ASP A 421 -26.53 -17.25 17.40
CA ASP A 421 -25.23 -17.82 17.00
C ASP A 421 -25.06 -17.95 15.49
N LEU A 422 -26.15 -17.97 14.69
CA LEU A 422 -26.12 -18.23 13.25
C LEU A 422 -26.53 -16.98 12.45
N ARG A 423 -25.61 -16.47 11.62
CA ARG A 423 -25.85 -15.34 10.74
C ARG A 423 -25.60 -15.73 9.29
N VAL A 424 -26.36 -15.14 8.39
CA VAL A 424 -26.17 -15.24 6.95
C VAL A 424 -26.06 -13.84 6.36
N THR A 425 -25.14 -13.67 5.42
CA THR A 425 -24.87 -12.41 4.74
C THR A 425 -25.08 -12.58 3.24
N ALA A 426 -25.78 -11.63 2.62
CA ALA A 426 -25.88 -11.49 1.17
C ALA A 426 -25.58 -10.05 0.77
N GLY A 427 -24.79 -9.88 -0.27
CA GLY A 427 -24.44 -8.57 -0.81
C GLY A 427 -24.43 -8.56 -2.33
N ALA A 428 -24.69 -7.41 -2.92
CA ALA A 428 -24.57 -7.18 -4.36
C ALA A 428 -24.17 -5.75 -4.67
N ARG A 429 -23.47 -5.58 -5.80
CA ARG A 429 -23.10 -4.29 -6.39
C ARG A 429 -23.27 -4.34 -7.89
N GLY A 430 -24.12 -3.46 -8.44
CA GLY A 430 -24.18 -3.20 -9.86
C GLY A 430 -23.29 -1.99 -10.20
N SER A 431 -22.39 -2.14 -11.14
CA SER A 431 -21.44 -1.10 -11.56
C SER A 431 -21.53 -0.88 -13.07
N SER A 432 -21.41 0.38 -13.47
CA SER A 432 -21.23 0.79 -14.87
C SER A 432 -20.04 1.74 -14.94
N THR A 433 -19.00 1.36 -15.70
CA THR A 433 -17.78 2.16 -15.85
C THR A 433 -17.53 2.41 -17.33
N LYS A 434 -17.43 3.68 -17.70
CA LYS A 434 -17.03 4.11 -19.04
C LYS A 434 -15.57 4.54 -19.03
N ARG A 435 -14.75 3.91 -19.87
CA ARG A 435 -13.37 4.30 -20.17
C ARG A 435 -13.33 5.00 -21.51
N THR A 436 -12.72 6.19 -21.56
CA THR A 436 -12.40 6.90 -22.80
C THR A 436 -10.94 7.27 -22.77
N ALA A 437 -10.25 7.07 -23.88
CA ALA A 437 -8.85 7.46 -23.99
C ALA A 437 -8.52 7.92 -25.41
N ASP A 438 -7.60 8.84 -25.50
CA ASP A 438 -6.98 9.29 -26.74
C ASP A 438 -5.55 9.73 -26.49
N GLY A 439 -4.76 9.70 -27.54
CA GLY A 439 -3.35 10.08 -27.46
C GLY A 439 -2.60 9.71 -28.74
N PHE A 440 -1.29 9.74 -28.61
CA PHE A 440 -0.39 9.49 -29.73
C PHE A 440 0.78 8.62 -29.28
N GLU A 441 1.10 7.58 -30.04
CA GLU A 441 2.26 6.73 -29.81
C GLU A 441 3.30 6.95 -30.89
N VAL A 442 4.57 7.04 -30.47
CA VAL A 442 5.74 7.06 -31.34
C VAL A 442 6.58 5.81 -31.06
N VAL A 443 6.80 5.01 -32.06
CA VAL A 443 7.81 3.95 -32.06
C VAL A 443 8.88 4.28 -33.09
N ALA A 444 10.07 3.66 -33.00
CA ALA A 444 11.29 3.99 -33.75
C ALA A 444 11.13 4.20 -35.26
N LEU A 445 10.05 3.74 -35.88
CA LEU A 445 9.81 3.79 -37.32
C LEU A 445 8.49 4.46 -37.75
N GLY A 446 7.81 5.13 -36.82
CA GLY A 446 6.56 5.83 -37.10
C GLY A 446 5.73 6.06 -35.85
N GLY A 447 4.62 6.77 -35.98
CA GLY A 447 3.70 7.03 -34.90
C GLY A 447 2.27 7.10 -35.41
N ALA A 448 1.31 6.81 -34.52
CA ALA A 448 -0.09 6.86 -34.84
C ALA A 448 -0.91 7.41 -33.66
N PRO A 449 -1.96 8.19 -33.94
CA PRO A 449 -2.94 8.51 -32.92
C PRO A 449 -3.75 7.25 -32.58
N TYR A 450 -4.19 7.19 -31.33
CA TYR A 450 -5.12 6.15 -30.88
C TYR A 450 -6.32 6.78 -30.20
N THR A 451 -7.44 6.08 -30.28
CA THR A 451 -8.65 6.41 -29.52
C THR A 451 -9.26 5.12 -29.00
N PHE A 452 -9.84 5.19 -27.81
CA PHE A 452 -10.51 4.07 -27.18
C PHE A 452 -11.76 4.54 -26.43
N GLU A 453 -12.86 3.83 -26.60
CA GLU A 453 -14.07 4.02 -25.81
C GLU A 453 -14.72 2.67 -25.55
N GLN A 454 -14.95 2.36 -24.28
CA GLN A 454 -15.59 1.13 -23.84
C GLN A 454 -16.40 1.40 -22.57
N THR A 455 -17.57 0.78 -22.48
CA THR A 455 -18.36 0.72 -21.26
C THR A 455 -18.41 -0.71 -20.73
N TYR A 456 -18.11 -0.85 -19.46
CA TYR A 456 -18.13 -2.11 -18.72
C TYR A 456 -19.28 -2.09 -17.74
N ASN A 457 -20.17 -3.08 -17.82
CA ASN A 457 -21.25 -3.28 -16.86
C ASN A 457 -21.03 -4.61 -16.15
N HIS A 458 -21.07 -4.60 -14.84
CA HIS A 458 -20.80 -5.78 -14.05
C HIS A 458 -21.67 -5.84 -12.79
N VAL A 459 -21.91 -7.06 -12.27
CA VAL A 459 -22.57 -7.30 -11.00
C VAL A 459 -21.67 -8.17 -10.14
N ASP A 460 -21.14 -7.59 -9.08
CA ASP A 460 -20.48 -8.34 -8.00
C ASP A 460 -21.49 -8.79 -6.97
N TRP A 461 -21.23 -9.94 -6.36
CA TRP A 461 -22.06 -10.47 -5.30
C TRP A 461 -21.25 -11.18 -4.21
N LYS A 462 -21.85 -11.26 -3.02
CA LYS A 462 -21.31 -11.95 -1.85
C LYS A 462 -22.40 -12.80 -1.21
N ALA A 463 -22.05 -14.00 -0.78
CA ALA A 463 -22.86 -14.84 0.10
C ALA A 463 -21.97 -15.37 1.22
N GLY A 464 -22.40 -15.21 2.46
CA GLY A 464 -21.64 -15.59 3.65
C GLY A 464 -22.51 -16.29 4.70
N ILE A 465 -21.88 -17.13 5.49
CA ILE A 465 -22.44 -17.77 6.67
C ILE A 465 -21.44 -17.65 7.82
N GLU A 466 -21.93 -17.29 8.98
CA GLU A 466 -21.15 -17.18 10.21
C GLU A 466 -21.83 -17.96 11.32
N TYR A 467 -21.06 -18.73 12.08
CA TYR A 467 -21.58 -19.50 13.19
C TYR A 467 -20.68 -19.37 14.43
N ASP A 468 -21.24 -18.84 15.50
CA ASP A 468 -20.58 -18.75 16.80
C ASP A 468 -20.65 -20.13 17.49
N LEU A 469 -19.58 -20.92 17.39
CA LEU A 469 -19.45 -22.20 18.07
C LEU A 469 -19.48 -22.04 19.60
N THR A 470 -18.92 -20.93 20.05
CA THR A 470 -18.99 -20.41 21.42
C THR A 470 -18.92 -18.87 21.38
N SER A 471 -19.10 -18.21 22.52
CA SER A 471 -18.92 -16.75 22.58
C SER A 471 -17.52 -16.25 22.16
N LYS A 472 -16.51 -17.16 22.13
CA LYS A 472 -15.09 -16.86 21.82
C LYS A 472 -14.59 -17.55 20.54
N ILE A 473 -15.40 -18.38 19.90
CA ILE A 473 -15.00 -19.13 18.70
C ILE A 473 -16.08 -18.97 17.64
N MET A 474 -15.71 -18.40 16.50
CA MET A 474 -16.57 -18.21 15.33
C MET A 474 -15.97 -18.92 14.10
N ALA A 475 -16.80 -19.70 13.42
CA ALA A 475 -16.50 -20.24 12.09
C ALA A 475 -17.28 -19.44 11.04
N TYR A 476 -16.69 -19.26 9.86
CA TYR A 476 -17.36 -18.59 8.75
C TYR A 476 -16.99 -19.20 7.39
N GLY A 477 -17.87 -18.99 6.41
CA GLY A 477 -17.63 -19.31 5.02
C GLY A 477 -18.20 -18.22 4.12
N VAL A 478 -17.43 -17.80 3.10
CA VAL A 478 -17.81 -16.73 2.18
C VAL A 478 -17.51 -17.14 0.75
N ILE A 479 -18.43 -16.84 -0.15
CA ILE A 479 -18.22 -16.86 -1.60
C ILE A 479 -18.51 -15.47 -2.10
N GLN A 480 -17.60 -14.89 -2.88
CA GLN A 480 -17.78 -13.55 -3.42
C GLN A 480 -17.04 -13.37 -4.74
N THR A 481 -17.47 -12.36 -5.51
CA THR A 481 -16.86 -12.01 -6.79
C THR A 481 -16.16 -10.65 -6.73
N GLY A 482 -15.23 -10.43 -7.63
CA GLY A 482 -14.58 -9.18 -7.87
C GLY A 482 -14.26 -9.01 -9.35
N PHE A 483 -14.25 -7.78 -9.77
CA PHE A 483 -14.12 -7.36 -11.16
C PHE A 483 -13.14 -6.20 -11.25
N GLN A 484 -12.34 -6.22 -12.31
CA GLN A 484 -11.48 -5.11 -12.71
C GLN A 484 -11.80 -4.76 -14.18
N GLU A 485 -11.99 -3.48 -14.45
CA GLU A 485 -12.26 -3.02 -15.81
C GLU A 485 -11.13 -3.38 -16.77
N GLY A 486 -11.49 -3.75 -17.98
CA GLY A 486 -10.54 -3.95 -19.07
C GLY A 486 -9.82 -2.65 -19.46
N THR A 487 -8.79 -2.82 -20.24
CA THR A 487 -7.94 -1.73 -20.72
C THR A 487 -7.75 -1.78 -22.24
N TYR A 488 -6.75 -1.09 -22.74
CA TYR A 488 -6.48 -1.02 -24.17
C TYR A 488 -4.98 -1.07 -24.44
N ASN A 489 -4.62 -1.60 -25.61
CA ASN A 489 -3.31 -1.40 -26.19
C ASN A 489 -3.30 -0.11 -27.02
N VAL A 490 -2.28 0.68 -26.88
CA VAL A 490 -2.09 1.91 -27.67
C VAL A 490 -1.69 1.59 -29.12
N LEU A 491 -1.06 0.43 -29.34
CA LEU A 491 -0.69 -0.05 -30.68
C LEU A 491 -1.91 -0.57 -31.46
N PRO A 492 -1.92 -0.44 -32.80
CA PRO A 492 -2.97 -1.01 -33.63
C PRO A 492 -3.10 -2.53 -33.43
N SER A 493 -4.32 -3.03 -33.44
CA SER A 493 -4.59 -4.47 -33.39
C SER A 493 -3.83 -5.24 -34.46
N THR A 494 -3.24 -6.35 -34.08
CA THR A 494 -2.61 -7.30 -34.99
C THR A 494 -3.36 -8.63 -34.94
N ALA A 495 -2.93 -9.61 -35.74
CA ALA A 495 -3.48 -10.96 -35.69
C ALA A 495 -3.23 -11.66 -34.34
N THR A 496 -2.27 -11.16 -33.54
CA THR A 496 -1.84 -11.77 -32.28
C THR A 496 -2.36 -11.06 -31.02
N TYR A 497 -2.86 -9.81 -31.12
CA TYR A 497 -3.45 -9.10 -30.01
C TYR A 497 -4.48 -8.06 -30.46
N SER A 498 -5.38 -7.71 -29.55
CA SER A 498 -6.46 -6.74 -29.76
C SER A 498 -6.12 -5.40 -29.08
N ASN A 499 -6.62 -4.29 -29.62
CA ASN A 499 -6.56 -3.00 -28.92
C ASN A 499 -7.36 -3.06 -27.62
N ALA A 500 -8.51 -3.76 -27.60
CA ALA A 500 -9.30 -3.94 -26.38
C ALA A 500 -8.79 -5.15 -25.59
N VAL A 501 -8.49 -4.94 -24.33
CA VAL A 501 -8.15 -5.96 -23.34
C VAL A 501 -9.36 -6.19 -22.47
N LYS A 502 -9.74 -7.45 -22.27
CA LYS A 502 -10.93 -7.81 -21.50
C LYS A 502 -10.78 -7.45 -20.01
N PRO A 503 -11.91 -7.28 -19.31
CA PRO A 503 -11.91 -7.21 -17.87
C PRO A 503 -11.35 -8.47 -17.21
N GLU A 504 -10.85 -8.32 -15.99
CA GLU A 504 -10.48 -9.42 -15.11
C GLU A 504 -11.65 -9.79 -14.20
N GLU A 505 -11.81 -11.07 -13.92
CA GLU A 505 -12.85 -11.59 -13.03
C GLU A 505 -12.24 -12.56 -12.02
N LEU A 506 -12.55 -12.37 -10.75
CA LEU A 506 -12.12 -13.27 -9.68
C LEU A 506 -13.32 -13.73 -8.87
N LYS A 507 -13.40 -15.05 -8.66
CA LYS A 507 -14.33 -15.67 -7.75
C LYS A 507 -13.57 -16.30 -6.60
N SER A 508 -13.85 -15.85 -5.39
CA SER A 508 -13.19 -16.35 -4.19
C SER A 508 -14.13 -17.20 -3.34
N TYR A 509 -13.54 -18.26 -2.80
CA TYR A 509 -14.15 -19.15 -1.81
C TYR A 509 -13.26 -19.13 -0.59
N THR A 510 -13.77 -18.70 0.55
CA THR A 510 -13.01 -18.62 1.80
C THR A 510 -13.76 -19.31 2.93
N GLY A 511 -13.02 -19.93 3.82
CA GLY A 511 -13.55 -20.50 5.05
C GLY A 511 -12.58 -20.27 6.19
N GLY A 512 -13.05 -19.82 7.34
CA GLY A 512 -12.15 -19.48 8.44
C GLY A 512 -12.70 -19.80 9.82
N LEU A 513 -11.78 -19.79 10.76
CA LEU A 513 -12.03 -19.94 12.19
C LEU A 513 -11.33 -18.81 12.93
N LYS A 514 -12.07 -18.09 13.77
CA LYS A 514 -11.55 -17.07 14.67
C LYS A 514 -11.79 -17.48 16.10
N SER A 515 -10.75 -17.41 16.94
CA SER A 515 -10.87 -17.93 18.30
C SER A 515 -10.03 -17.15 19.32
N ARG A 516 -10.51 -17.07 20.55
CA ARG A 516 -9.82 -16.55 21.72
C ARG A 516 -9.80 -17.58 22.83
N TRP A 517 -8.65 -17.71 23.51
CA TRP A 517 -8.36 -18.73 24.50
C TRP A 517 -7.62 -18.12 25.72
N LEU A 518 -7.53 -18.88 26.82
CA LEU A 518 -6.74 -18.51 27.99
C LEU A 518 -7.12 -17.14 28.57
N ASP A 519 -8.41 -16.90 28.78
CA ASP A 519 -8.96 -15.62 29.25
C ASP A 519 -8.54 -14.43 28.36
N ASP A 520 -8.68 -14.65 27.04
CA ASP A 520 -8.37 -13.69 25.97
C ASP A 520 -6.88 -13.33 25.85
N ARG A 521 -5.98 -14.14 26.40
CA ARG A 521 -4.52 -13.97 26.25
C ARG A 521 -3.95 -14.62 25.01
N LEU A 522 -4.70 -15.49 24.34
CA LEU A 522 -4.29 -16.15 23.10
C LEU A 522 -5.40 -16.00 22.06
N GLN A 523 -5.06 -15.45 20.93
CA GLN A 523 -5.89 -15.36 19.74
C GLN A 523 -5.31 -16.24 18.64
N ILE A 524 -6.13 -17.09 18.01
CA ILE A 524 -5.76 -17.92 16.87
C ILE A 524 -6.83 -17.75 15.81
N ASN A 525 -6.45 -17.22 14.66
CA ASN A 525 -7.32 -17.10 13.49
C ASN A 525 -6.69 -17.90 12.35
N ASN A 526 -7.54 -18.61 11.62
CA ASN A 526 -7.11 -19.35 10.44
C ASN A 526 -8.11 -19.18 9.32
N GLU A 527 -7.63 -19.02 8.09
CA GLU A 527 -8.46 -18.93 6.90
C GLU A 527 -7.85 -19.76 5.77
N VAL A 528 -8.66 -20.65 5.19
CA VAL A 528 -8.36 -21.35 3.93
C VAL A 528 -9.10 -20.66 2.78
N TYR A 529 -8.46 -20.59 1.61
CA TYR A 529 -9.04 -19.91 0.46
C TYR A 529 -8.72 -20.62 -0.85
N TYR A 530 -9.63 -20.43 -1.82
CA TYR A 530 -9.47 -20.81 -3.22
C TYR A 530 -9.95 -19.66 -4.10
N TYR A 531 -9.12 -19.23 -5.05
CA TYR A 531 -9.39 -18.16 -5.99
C TYR A 531 -9.38 -18.71 -7.42
N ASP A 532 -10.46 -18.49 -8.13
CA ASP A 532 -10.65 -18.78 -9.54
C ASP A 532 -10.58 -17.45 -10.30
N PHE A 533 -9.43 -17.15 -10.88
CA PHE A 533 -9.11 -15.85 -11.46
C PHE A 533 -8.97 -15.98 -12.98
N HIS A 534 -9.83 -15.30 -13.71
CA HIS A 534 -9.92 -15.33 -15.16
C HIS A 534 -9.48 -14.02 -15.79
N ASP A 535 -8.98 -14.14 -17.05
CA ASP A 535 -8.61 -13.03 -17.91
C ASP A 535 -7.60 -12.05 -17.27
N LEU A 536 -6.65 -12.55 -16.43
CA LEU A 536 -5.61 -11.70 -15.82
C LEU A 536 -4.92 -10.83 -16.86
N ILE A 537 -4.82 -9.53 -16.60
CA ILE A 537 -4.14 -8.58 -17.47
C ILE A 537 -2.62 -8.69 -17.25
N ILE A 538 -1.91 -9.10 -18.30
CA ILE A 538 -0.47 -9.35 -18.29
C ILE A 538 0.19 -8.47 -19.34
N GLN A 539 1.40 -7.99 -19.06
CA GLN A 539 2.23 -7.28 -20.03
C GLN A 539 3.30 -8.21 -20.61
N SER A 540 3.33 -8.30 -21.93
CA SER A 540 4.42 -8.93 -22.66
C SER A 540 5.44 -7.89 -23.07
N TYR A 541 6.67 -8.07 -22.66
CA TYR A 541 7.79 -7.24 -23.10
C TYR A 541 8.52 -7.93 -24.24
N SER A 542 8.71 -7.23 -25.35
CA SER A 542 9.45 -7.72 -26.50
C SER A 542 10.32 -6.61 -27.10
N ILE A 543 11.50 -6.97 -27.56
CA ILE A 543 12.36 -6.06 -28.35
C ILE A 543 11.95 -5.97 -29.82
N SER A 544 11.04 -6.83 -30.25
CA SER A 544 10.43 -6.83 -31.58
C SER A 544 8.94 -6.52 -31.46
N ALA A 545 8.35 -5.93 -32.47
CA ALA A 545 6.93 -5.63 -32.46
C ALA A 545 6.06 -6.90 -32.23
N PRO A 546 5.01 -6.83 -31.37
CA PRO A 546 4.62 -5.69 -30.57
C PRO A 546 5.52 -5.52 -29.33
N TYR A 547 6.17 -4.38 -29.22
CA TYR A 547 7.21 -4.12 -28.20
C TYR A 547 6.68 -4.26 -26.77
N ASN A 548 5.47 -3.80 -26.50
CA ASN A 548 4.78 -3.86 -25.20
C ASN A 548 3.30 -4.16 -25.44
N ALA A 549 2.92 -5.40 -25.43
CA ALA A 549 1.51 -5.78 -25.56
C ALA A 549 0.92 -6.09 -24.19
N ILE A 550 -0.26 -5.53 -23.91
CA ILE A 550 -1.10 -5.93 -22.79
C ILE A 550 -2.08 -6.99 -23.32
N PHE A 551 -2.19 -8.12 -22.65
CA PHE A 551 -3.06 -9.22 -23.07
C PHE A 551 -3.70 -9.89 -21.84
N ASN A 552 -4.73 -10.68 -22.07
CA ASN A 552 -5.34 -11.48 -21.02
C ASN A 552 -4.72 -12.87 -20.96
N GLY A 553 -4.23 -13.28 -19.80
CA GLY A 553 -3.99 -14.69 -19.49
C GLY A 553 -5.33 -15.39 -19.26
N ASP A 554 -5.46 -16.66 -19.66
CA ASP A 554 -6.75 -17.37 -19.57
C ASP A 554 -7.21 -17.51 -18.11
N LYS A 555 -6.39 -18.14 -17.26
CA LYS A 555 -6.76 -18.43 -15.87
C LYS A 555 -5.55 -18.49 -14.95
N ILE A 556 -5.76 -18.09 -13.70
CA ILE A 556 -4.87 -18.40 -12.57
C ILE A 556 -5.67 -19.11 -11.50
N GLU A 557 -5.16 -20.22 -10.99
CA GLU A 557 -5.66 -20.87 -9.80
C GLU A 557 -4.77 -20.53 -8.60
N ILE A 558 -5.38 -20.05 -7.52
CA ILE A 558 -4.67 -19.75 -6.28
C ILE A 558 -5.43 -20.42 -5.14
N TYR A 559 -4.73 -21.21 -4.33
CA TYR A 559 -5.28 -21.74 -3.09
C TYR A 559 -4.25 -21.68 -1.98
N GLY A 560 -4.75 -21.55 -0.76
CA GLY A 560 -3.84 -21.39 0.36
C GLY A 560 -4.50 -21.43 1.72
N ASP A 561 -3.65 -21.18 2.70
CA ASP A 561 -3.99 -21.11 4.12
C ASP A 561 -3.23 -19.97 4.78
N GLN A 562 -3.91 -19.25 5.66
CA GLN A 562 -3.31 -18.20 6.48
C GLN A 562 -3.63 -18.46 7.95
N LEU A 563 -2.60 -18.52 8.76
CA LEU A 563 -2.66 -18.64 10.21
C LEU A 563 -2.14 -17.38 10.86
N ASP A 564 -2.93 -16.78 11.76
CA ASP A 564 -2.54 -15.63 12.56
C ASP A 564 -2.68 -15.96 14.05
N VAL A 565 -1.59 -15.84 14.79
CA VAL A 565 -1.53 -16.08 16.24
C VAL A 565 -1.01 -14.84 16.95
N LEU A 566 -1.73 -14.40 17.96
CA LEU A 566 -1.31 -13.34 18.87
C LEU A 566 -1.43 -13.85 20.31
N ALA A 567 -0.38 -13.76 21.11
CA ALA A 567 -0.35 -14.31 22.45
C ALA A 567 0.34 -13.38 23.45
N LYS A 568 -0.30 -13.10 24.57
CA LYS A 568 0.35 -12.62 25.81
C LYS A 568 0.77 -13.83 26.64
N VAL A 569 2.02 -14.29 26.43
CA VAL A 569 2.55 -15.52 27.07
C VAL A 569 2.69 -15.29 28.58
N PHE A 570 3.27 -14.15 28.95
CA PHE A 570 3.36 -13.63 30.31
C PHE A 570 2.93 -12.17 30.30
N THR A 571 2.76 -11.57 31.47
CA THR A 571 2.35 -10.15 31.60
C THR A 571 3.29 -9.19 30.82
N ALA A 572 4.57 -9.56 30.71
CA ALA A 572 5.59 -8.74 30.05
C ALA A 572 5.82 -9.13 28.57
N ASP A 573 5.28 -10.26 28.12
CA ASP A 573 5.68 -10.89 26.85
C ASP A 573 4.51 -11.01 25.88
N GLU A 574 4.70 -10.46 24.69
CA GLU A 574 3.76 -10.62 23.59
C GLU A 574 4.47 -11.27 22.38
N VAL A 575 3.82 -12.26 21.81
CA VAL A 575 4.26 -12.97 20.60
C VAL A 575 3.21 -12.81 19.53
N ASN A 576 3.61 -12.40 18.34
CA ASN A 576 2.82 -12.49 17.13
C ASN A 576 3.49 -13.47 16.16
N PHE A 577 2.70 -14.36 15.59
CA PHE A 577 3.15 -15.31 14.59
C PHE A 577 2.12 -15.42 13.48
N ASN A 578 2.56 -15.23 12.25
CA ASN A 578 1.72 -15.34 11.07
C ASN A 578 2.41 -16.26 10.07
N ALA A 579 1.66 -17.18 9.49
CA ALA A 579 2.13 -18.06 8.44
C ALA A 579 1.12 -18.09 7.31
N GLY A 580 1.58 -17.82 6.09
CA GLY A 580 0.80 -17.88 4.87
C GLY A 580 1.38 -18.94 3.92
N TYR A 581 0.53 -19.80 3.41
CA TYR A 581 0.80 -20.65 2.27
C TYR A 581 -0.09 -20.23 1.12
N SER A 582 0.45 -20.01 -0.07
CA SER A 582 -0.28 -19.59 -1.26
C SER A 582 0.28 -20.28 -2.50
N HIS A 583 -0.43 -21.25 -3.01
CA HIS A 583 -0.05 -21.92 -4.24
C HIS A 583 -0.78 -21.28 -5.42
N ALA A 584 -0.03 -20.62 -6.32
CA ALA A 584 -0.57 -19.92 -7.48
C ALA A 584 0.04 -20.48 -8.78
N ARG A 585 -0.78 -20.76 -9.80
CA ARG A 585 -0.33 -21.29 -11.09
C ARG A 585 -1.14 -20.71 -12.25
N ASN A 586 -0.44 -20.35 -13.31
CA ASN A 586 -1.04 -20.02 -14.60
C ASN A 586 -1.60 -21.29 -15.26
N ILE A 587 -2.79 -21.19 -15.84
CA ILE A 587 -3.47 -22.30 -16.53
C ILE A 587 -3.80 -21.86 -17.96
N ASN A 588 -3.33 -22.61 -18.96
CA ASN A 588 -3.55 -22.35 -20.40
C ASN A 588 -3.10 -20.96 -20.86
N VAL A 589 -2.05 -20.39 -20.26
CA VAL A 589 -1.59 -19.05 -20.61
C VAL A 589 -0.49 -19.14 -21.67
N VAL A 590 -0.73 -18.52 -22.81
CA VAL A 590 0.23 -18.34 -23.90
C VAL A 590 0.29 -16.86 -24.24
N ASP A 591 1.49 -16.27 -24.21
CA ASP A 591 1.66 -14.86 -24.52
C ASP A 591 1.57 -14.56 -26.03
N PRO A 592 1.44 -13.28 -26.44
CA PRO A 592 1.37 -12.91 -27.85
C PRO A 592 2.61 -13.28 -28.68
N ALA A 593 3.75 -13.54 -28.05
CA ALA A 593 4.98 -14.02 -28.70
C ALA A 593 5.00 -15.55 -28.88
N GLY A 594 3.99 -16.27 -28.36
CA GLY A 594 3.87 -17.72 -28.42
C GLY A 594 4.58 -18.47 -27.28
N ASN A 595 5.03 -17.76 -26.22
CA ASN A 595 5.61 -18.41 -25.07
C ASN A 595 4.50 -19.04 -24.21
N ASN A 596 4.63 -20.33 -23.95
CA ASN A 596 3.74 -21.04 -23.06
C ASN A 596 4.25 -20.91 -21.62
N VAL A 597 3.41 -20.34 -20.75
CA VAL A 597 3.67 -20.16 -19.30
C VAL A 597 2.74 -21.00 -18.43
N ASP A 598 2.07 -21.99 -19.01
CA ASP A 598 1.21 -22.92 -18.30
C ASP A 598 1.97 -23.64 -17.17
N GLY A 599 1.40 -23.70 -15.98
CA GLY A 599 2.00 -24.26 -14.77
C GLY A 599 3.04 -23.38 -14.09
N LEU A 600 3.47 -22.25 -14.67
CA LEU A 600 4.39 -21.33 -14.01
C LEU A 600 3.67 -20.51 -12.93
N THR A 601 4.41 -20.16 -11.90
CA THR A 601 3.92 -19.25 -10.83
C THR A 601 3.76 -17.83 -11.39
N PRO A 602 2.68 -17.12 -11.07
CA PRO A 602 2.56 -15.69 -11.36
C PRO A 602 3.70 -14.87 -10.72
N ALA A 603 3.91 -13.66 -11.23
CA ALA A 603 4.91 -12.76 -10.66
C ALA A 603 4.57 -12.39 -9.21
N TYR A 604 5.59 -12.23 -8.35
CA TYR A 604 5.48 -11.82 -6.95
C TYR A 604 4.59 -12.71 -6.06
N ALA A 605 4.50 -13.99 -6.36
CA ALA A 605 3.68 -14.98 -5.63
C ALA A 605 4.58 -16.02 -4.92
N PRO A 606 5.16 -15.70 -3.74
CA PRO A 606 5.87 -16.70 -2.93
C PRO A 606 4.89 -17.75 -2.41
N ASP A 607 5.29 -19.04 -2.42
CA ASP A 607 4.46 -20.10 -1.87
C ASP A 607 4.33 -20.00 -0.34
N PHE A 608 5.35 -19.49 0.37
CA PHE A 608 5.37 -19.37 1.83
C PHE A 608 5.81 -17.99 2.28
N THR A 609 5.08 -17.42 3.22
CA THR A 609 5.45 -16.21 3.98
C THR A 609 5.26 -16.48 5.47
N ILE A 610 6.29 -16.22 6.28
CA ILE A 610 6.23 -16.35 7.73
C ILE A 610 6.67 -15.04 8.35
N LEU A 611 5.86 -14.52 9.27
CA LEU A 611 6.19 -13.38 10.13
C LEU A 611 6.20 -13.85 11.58
N ALA A 612 7.23 -13.47 12.32
CA ALA A 612 7.31 -13.73 13.75
C ALA A 612 7.77 -12.46 14.47
N GLY A 613 7.05 -12.05 15.47
CA GLY A 613 7.37 -10.90 16.31
C GLY A 613 7.38 -11.29 17.78
N TYR A 614 8.23 -10.62 18.54
CA TYR A 614 8.30 -10.77 19.97
C TYR A 614 8.55 -9.43 20.63
N THR A 615 7.76 -9.12 21.64
CA THR A 615 7.89 -7.93 22.48
C THR A 615 8.08 -8.35 23.92
N HIS A 616 9.11 -7.78 24.59
CA HIS A 616 9.35 -7.96 26.02
C HIS A 616 9.40 -6.61 26.73
N ASN A 617 8.60 -6.46 27.77
CA ASN A 617 8.52 -5.24 28.57
C ASN A 617 9.23 -5.42 29.90
N ILE A 618 10.29 -4.63 30.15
CA ILE A 618 11.10 -4.66 31.37
C ILE A 618 10.72 -3.44 32.20
N ALA A 619 10.13 -3.66 33.38
CA ALA A 619 9.83 -2.57 34.29
C ALA A 619 11.11 -1.99 34.93
N LEU A 620 11.33 -0.70 34.79
CA LEU A 620 12.47 0.05 35.33
C LEU A 620 11.97 1.16 36.29
N GLY A 621 11.44 0.76 37.45
CA GLY A 621 10.82 1.68 38.39
C GLY A 621 9.53 2.28 37.80
N SER A 622 9.51 3.60 37.56
CA SER A 622 8.37 4.28 36.92
C SER A 622 8.42 4.22 35.38
N ALA A 623 9.48 3.69 34.79
CA ALA A 623 9.65 3.58 33.34
C ALA A 623 9.55 2.13 32.87
N THR A 624 9.41 1.94 31.55
CA THR A 624 9.41 0.64 30.90
C THR A 624 10.47 0.61 29.79
N LEU A 625 11.29 -0.42 29.75
CA LEU A 625 12.16 -0.70 28.61
C LEU A 625 11.49 -1.80 27.78
N ARG A 626 11.12 -1.46 26.55
CA ARG A 626 10.47 -2.38 25.60
C ARG A 626 11.48 -2.85 24.57
N ALA A 627 11.71 -4.15 24.49
CA ALA A 627 12.50 -4.77 23.45
C ALA A 627 11.56 -5.45 22.43
N HIS A 628 11.68 -5.10 21.18
CA HIS A 628 10.84 -5.61 20.09
C HIS A 628 11.71 -6.15 18.96
N ILE A 629 11.32 -7.27 18.37
CA ILE A 629 11.94 -7.87 17.20
C ILE A 629 10.86 -8.41 16.27
N ASN A 630 10.99 -8.15 14.98
CA ASN A 630 10.22 -8.76 13.92
C ASN A 630 11.13 -9.52 12.97
N TRP A 631 10.65 -10.64 12.47
CA TRP A 631 11.34 -11.48 11.50
C TRP A 631 10.37 -11.89 10.39
N ARG A 632 10.77 -11.67 9.13
CA ARG A 632 10.04 -12.10 7.95
C ARG A 632 10.87 -13.10 7.16
N TYR A 633 10.25 -14.21 6.80
CA TYR A 633 10.75 -15.19 5.84
C TYR A 633 9.79 -15.27 4.65
N GLU A 634 10.33 -15.32 3.45
CA GLU A 634 9.59 -15.62 2.21
C GLU A 634 10.32 -16.71 1.43
N SER A 635 9.57 -17.66 0.86
CA SER A 635 10.10 -18.60 -0.12
C SER A 635 10.50 -17.86 -1.41
N GLY A 636 11.25 -18.55 -2.27
CA GLY A 636 11.61 -17.97 -3.58
C GLY A 636 10.39 -17.66 -4.45
N TRP A 637 10.52 -16.63 -5.31
CA TRP A 637 9.48 -16.19 -6.23
C TRP A 637 10.12 -15.53 -7.47
N TRP A 638 9.31 -15.31 -8.49
CA TRP A 638 9.73 -14.68 -9.74
C TRP A 638 9.11 -13.29 -9.88
N ALA A 639 9.87 -12.33 -10.38
CA ALA A 639 9.38 -10.97 -10.63
C ALA A 639 8.71 -10.80 -12.00
N THR A 640 8.80 -11.81 -12.88
CA THR A 640 8.18 -11.80 -14.22
C THR A 640 7.40 -13.09 -14.45
N TYR A 641 6.36 -13.02 -15.27
CA TYR A 641 5.53 -14.17 -15.63
C TYR A 641 6.26 -15.22 -16.50
N LEU A 642 7.32 -14.82 -17.21
CA LEU A 642 8.13 -15.70 -18.08
C LEU A 642 9.27 -16.41 -17.31
N HIS A 643 9.47 -16.11 -16.03
CA HIS A 643 10.58 -16.64 -15.25
C HIS A 643 11.95 -16.39 -15.91
N ASN A 644 12.15 -15.17 -16.41
CA ASN A 644 13.37 -14.80 -17.12
C ASN A 644 14.59 -14.86 -16.19
N LEU A 645 15.75 -15.18 -16.75
CA LEU A 645 17.01 -15.18 -16.03
C LEU A 645 17.29 -13.82 -15.37
N GLY A 646 17.63 -13.85 -14.09
CA GLY A 646 17.90 -12.64 -13.29
C GLY A 646 16.65 -11.98 -12.70
N THR A 647 15.45 -12.56 -12.87
CA THR A 647 14.20 -12.08 -12.23
C THR A 647 13.76 -12.97 -11.07
N GLU A 648 14.54 -13.97 -10.73
CA GLU A 648 14.30 -14.84 -9.58
C GLU A 648 14.81 -14.18 -8.30
N GLN A 649 13.96 -14.14 -7.29
CA GLN A 649 14.32 -13.90 -5.90
C GLN A 649 14.32 -15.24 -5.17
N LEU A 650 15.50 -15.70 -4.74
CA LEU A 650 15.57 -16.88 -3.87
C LEU A 650 14.98 -16.56 -2.50
N ALA A 651 14.68 -17.63 -1.75
CA ALA A 651 14.17 -17.51 -0.39
C ALA A 651 14.97 -16.49 0.42
N SER A 652 14.29 -15.62 1.11
CA SER A 652 14.89 -14.51 1.83
C SER A 652 14.38 -14.42 3.26
N SER A 653 15.25 -13.89 4.13
CA SER A 653 14.95 -13.70 5.55
C SER A 653 15.47 -12.34 5.98
N LYS A 654 14.58 -11.51 6.50
CA LYS A 654 14.89 -10.17 7.04
C LYS A 654 14.41 -10.05 8.47
N GLY A 655 15.10 -9.27 9.27
CA GLY A 655 14.70 -9.01 10.65
C GLY A 655 14.94 -7.55 11.02
N ASP A 656 14.04 -7.01 11.82
CA ASP A 656 14.10 -5.66 12.38
C ASP A 656 14.04 -5.76 13.91
N ALA A 657 14.73 -4.89 14.62
CA ALA A 657 14.68 -4.84 16.07
C ALA A 657 14.66 -3.42 16.58
N GLN A 658 14.01 -3.23 17.73
CA GLN A 658 13.91 -1.94 18.40
C GLN A 658 14.02 -2.09 19.92
N LEU A 659 14.65 -1.13 20.56
CA LEU A 659 14.73 -1.02 22.01
C LEU A 659 14.21 0.37 22.41
N ILE A 660 13.06 0.44 23.08
CA ILE A 660 12.38 1.67 23.43
C ILE A 660 12.40 1.84 24.95
N TYR A 661 12.97 2.92 25.43
CA TYR A 661 12.77 3.40 26.79
C TYR A 661 11.53 4.29 26.80
N ASP A 662 10.50 3.88 27.52
CA ASP A 662 9.28 4.65 27.78
C ASP A 662 9.32 5.19 29.20
N SER A 663 9.32 6.51 29.34
CA SER A 663 9.31 7.16 30.65
C SER A 663 8.00 6.95 31.42
N ASN A 664 6.97 6.36 30.75
CA ASN A 664 5.59 6.29 31.23
C ASN A 664 5.00 7.66 31.63
N ALA A 665 5.59 8.73 31.09
CA ALA A 665 5.16 10.11 31.25
C ALA A 665 4.99 10.74 29.85
N ALA A 666 5.81 11.75 29.55
CA ALA A 666 5.64 12.54 28.33
C ALA A 666 6.53 12.08 27.16
N TRP A 667 7.57 11.28 27.39
CA TRP A 667 8.56 11.01 26.34
C TRP A 667 9.00 9.55 26.26
N THR A 668 9.39 9.16 25.05
CA THR A 668 10.06 7.89 24.75
C THR A 668 11.35 8.15 23.99
N ALA A 669 12.35 7.27 24.15
CA ALA A 669 13.57 7.26 23.36
C ALA A 669 13.86 5.83 22.91
N GLY A 670 14.29 5.65 21.66
CA GLY A 670 14.51 4.34 21.08
C GLY A 670 15.82 4.23 20.31
N LEU A 671 16.29 2.98 20.19
CA LEU A 671 17.31 2.58 19.23
C LEU A 671 16.69 1.52 18.32
N TRP A 672 16.96 1.59 17.04
CA TRP A 672 16.38 0.67 16.07
C TRP A 672 17.39 0.22 15.02
N ILE A 673 17.12 -0.94 14.43
CA ILE A 673 17.82 -1.48 13.28
C ILE A 673 16.80 -2.20 12.37
N LYS A 674 16.81 -1.86 11.09
CA LYS A 674 15.99 -2.50 10.05
C LYS A 674 16.89 -3.29 9.11
N ASN A 675 16.37 -4.39 8.55
CA ASN A 675 17.12 -5.32 7.71
C ASN A 675 18.46 -5.73 8.34
N MET A 676 18.43 -6.29 9.57
CA MET A 676 19.61 -6.71 10.34
C MET A 676 20.54 -7.63 9.55
N THR A 677 19.97 -8.46 8.66
CA THR A 677 20.71 -9.39 7.80
C THR A 677 21.42 -8.70 6.64
N ASN A 678 21.11 -7.43 6.37
CA ASN A 678 21.55 -6.68 5.18
C ASN A 678 21.28 -7.45 3.87
N LYS A 679 20.15 -8.15 3.82
CA LYS A 679 19.77 -8.95 2.65
C LYS A 679 19.25 -8.01 1.55
N ALA A 680 19.83 -8.10 0.37
CA ALA A 680 19.32 -7.44 -0.82
C ALA A 680 18.18 -8.29 -1.41
N VAL A 681 16.97 -7.75 -1.39
CA VAL A 681 15.75 -8.38 -1.90
C VAL A 681 15.26 -7.56 -3.09
N ILE A 682 14.79 -8.23 -4.13
CA ILE A 682 14.19 -7.57 -5.29
C ILE A 682 12.88 -6.90 -4.86
N ALA A 683 12.78 -5.59 -5.05
CA ALA A 683 11.53 -4.86 -4.87
C ALA A 683 10.66 -4.93 -6.14
N ALA A 684 11.25 -4.61 -7.29
CA ALA A 684 10.61 -4.70 -8.60
C ALA A 684 11.64 -5.06 -9.66
N THR A 685 11.19 -5.53 -10.80
CA THR A 685 12.07 -5.83 -11.94
C THR A 685 11.53 -5.18 -13.18
N ALA A 686 12.36 -4.40 -13.86
CA ALA A 686 12.09 -4.01 -15.23
C ALA A 686 12.29 -5.24 -16.10
N ALA A 687 11.27 -5.62 -16.84
CA ALA A 687 11.28 -6.83 -17.63
C ALA A 687 12.39 -6.81 -18.68
N ALA A 688 12.91 -8.01 -18.99
CA ALA A 688 13.90 -8.22 -20.03
C ALA A 688 13.33 -7.92 -21.43
N GLY A 689 13.41 -6.71 -21.86
CA GLY A 689 13.06 -6.23 -23.20
C GLY A 689 14.04 -5.16 -23.65
N VAL A 690 14.79 -4.62 -22.69
CA VAL A 690 15.89 -3.70 -22.96
C VAL A 690 17.14 -4.54 -23.25
N PRO A 691 17.99 -4.18 -24.23
CA PRO A 691 19.22 -4.90 -24.48
C PRO A 691 20.07 -5.00 -23.20
N GLY A 692 20.19 -6.21 -22.66
CA GLY A 692 20.94 -6.45 -21.44
C GLY A 692 20.29 -7.49 -20.51
N PRO A 693 20.96 -7.84 -19.42
CA PRO A 693 20.41 -8.72 -18.39
C PRO A 693 19.22 -8.04 -17.69
N ALA A 694 18.31 -8.83 -17.12
CA ALA A 694 17.22 -8.33 -16.30
C ALA A 694 17.76 -7.41 -15.18
N THR A 695 17.08 -6.31 -14.95
CA THR A 695 17.45 -5.30 -13.97
C THR A 695 16.35 -5.14 -12.93
N SER A 696 16.73 -4.84 -11.71
CA SER A 696 15.80 -4.81 -10.57
C SER A 696 16.01 -3.59 -9.69
N TYR A 697 14.94 -3.08 -9.12
CA TYR A 697 14.98 -2.25 -7.92
C TYR A 697 15.15 -3.15 -6.69
N LEU A 698 15.81 -2.67 -5.66
CA LEU A 698 16.01 -3.39 -4.41
C LEU A 698 15.19 -2.76 -3.28
N GLU A 699 14.83 -3.59 -2.31
CA GLU A 699 14.34 -3.11 -1.02
C GLU A 699 15.49 -2.47 -0.23
N ASP A 700 15.15 -1.59 0.74
CA ASP A 700 16.11 -0.82 1.51
C ASP A 700 17.23 -1.70 2.13
N PRO A 701 18.47 -1.22 2.18
CA PRO A 701 19.59 -1.89 2.85
C PRO A 701 19.39 -1.89 4.36
N ARG A 702 20.38 -2.39 5.10
CA ARG A 702 20.38 -2.26 6.55
C ARG A 702 20.50 -0.79 6.95
N THR A 703 19.46 -0.33 7.68
CA THR A 703 19.43 0.99 8.31
C THR A 703 19.38 0.83 9.83
N PHE A 704 19.90 1.82 10.56
CA PHE A 704 19.87 1.85 12.01
C PHE A 704 19.92 3.30 12.49
N GLY A 705 19.35 3.53 13.65
CA GLY A 705 19.23 4.87 14.18
C GLY A 705 18.70 4.96 15.59
N ALA A 706 18.31 6.19 15.95
CA ALA A 706 17.72 6.50 17.24
C ALA A 706 16.49 7.38 17.05
N SER A 707 15.44 7.09 17.82
CA SER A 707 14.19 7.83 17.81
C SER A 707 13.93 8.52 19.16
N PHE A 708 13.20 9.61 19.10
CA PHE A 708 12.71 10.33 20.27
C PHE A 708 11.27 10.79 20.02
N SER A 709 10.41 10.64 21.01
CA SER A 709 9.04 11.14 20.94
C SER A 709 8.67 11.88 22.22
N TYR A 710 7.96 12.99 22.07
CA TYR A 710 7.44 13.77 23.18
C TYR A 710 5.95 14.04 22.98
N LYS A 711 5.15 13.71 24.00
CA LYS A 711 3.71 14.01 24.07
C LYS A 711 3.51 15.22 24.98
N TYR A 712 2.68 16.17 24.60
CA TYR A 712 2.40 17.41 25.34
C TYR A 712 0.93 17.79 25.33
#